data_79281a7ff97bdb4141172809d42041b3
#
_entry.id   79281a7ff97bdb4141172809d42041b3
#
_cell.length_a   1.000
_cell.length_b   1.000
_cell.length_c   1.000
_cell.angle_alpha   90.00
_cell.angle_beta   90.00
_cell.angle_gamma   90.00
#
_symmetry.space_group_name_H-M   'P 1'
#
loop_
_entity.id
_entity.type
_entity.pdbx_description
1 polymer ?
#
loop_
_entity_poly.entity_id
_entity_poly.type
_entity_poly.pdbx_seq_one_letter_code
_entity_poly.pdbx_strand_id
1 'polypeptide(L)'
;MNISELSIRRPVMASVLTIIILLFGFIGYSYLGVREYPSVDNPIISVTCSYPGANADVIENQITEPLEQNINGIPGIRSMSSVSSQGQSRITVEFELSVDLETAANDVRDKVSRAQRYLPRDCDPPTVTKADADATPILMVTIQSDKRSLLELSEIADLTVKEQLQTINNVSGVQIWGEKRYSMRLWLDPAKMAGYGITPVDIKNALDRENVELPSGSIEGNTTELTIRTMGLMHTTQEFNDLVVREASNRIIRLSDVGRAELGPQDTRSYMKMNGIPMVGVVVIPQPGANHIDIADAVYQRMETMKKDLPDDVVTSYGFDNTRFIRASIDEVRQTVYEAFILVIIIIFLFLRNWRVTLIPCIVIPVSLIGTFFLMYVAGFSINVLSMLAVVLSVGLVVDDAIVMTENIYIRIERGMTPKEAGIEGAKEIFFAVISTSVTLIAVFFPIVFMEGMTGRLFREFSMGISGAVVISTFAALTITPMLATKLLVRQERKSWFYSKTEPFFVGMNNFYQRTLAGFLRRRWVALPLIALMVGLIGWLWRAIPAEMAPLEDRSQISINTRGSEGATYEYLRDYTEDINRLVDSLVPEAKSVTARVSSGSGNVRIALTDIAERKRSQMEIAEELSAAVRTKTKARAFVQQQSTFGGRRGNMPVQYVLQATGIERLQEVLPEFMRKVYESPVFQMADVDLKFSKPEARIIINRDKSNLLGVSTRDIAQTLQYGLSGQRMGYFYMNGKQYEILAEINRQQRNKPADLQSIYVRSDKGEMIQLDNLIALEENVAPPQLYHYNRFLSATVSAGLAKGKTIGQGLDEMDRIAAETLGDDFRTALAGDSKEFRESSSSLMFAFLLAILLIYLILAAQFESFKDPLVIMLTVPLAIAGALVFMAANGQTMNIFSQIGIIMLIGLVAKNGILIVEFANQKQEAGIDKLHAIEEASLQRLRPILMTSASTILGLLPLTVATGEGANGRIAMGIAVVGGMVVSTLLTLYIVPAIYSYVSTDRSKK
;
A
#
# COMPACT_ATOMS: atom_id res chain seq x y z
N MET A 1 -28.59 -16.75 38.84
CA MET A 1 -29.12 -17.35 37.63
C MET A 1 -28.19 -16.92 36.50
N ASN A 2 -27.48 -17.86 35.90
CA ASN A 2 -26.52 -17.58 34.82
C ASN A 2 -27.26 -17.36 33.51
N ILE A 3 -26.63 -16.64 32.54
CA ILE A 3 -27.21 -16.35 31.24
C ILE A 3 -27.65 -17.62 30.47
N SER A 4 -26.88 -18.72 30.64
CA SER A 4 -27.19 -20.04 30.08
C SER A 4 -28.48 -20.64 30.65
N GLU A 5 -28.69 -20.55 31.97
CA GLU A 5 -29.92 -21.01 32.64
C GLU A 5 -31.12 -20.18 32.22
N LEU A 6 -30.94 -18.86 32.07
CA LEU A 6 -31.97 -17.95 31.57
C LEU A 6 -32.41 -18.32 30.14
N SER A 7 -31.44 -18.61 29.24
CA SER A 7 -31.73 -18.99 27.84
C SER A 7 -32.45 -20.34 27.73
N ILE A 8 -32.12 -21.31 28.60
CA ILE A 8 -32.80 -22.60 28.65
C ILE A 8 -34.27 -22.43 29.13
N ARG A 9 -34.48 -21.55 30.12
CA ARG A 9 -35.82 -21.28 30.66
C ARG A 9 -36.67 -20.40 29.73
N ARG A 10 -36.05 -19.55 28.92
CA ARG A 10 -36.68 -18.62 27.96
C ARG A 10 -36.19 -18.81 26.55
N PRO A 11 -36.50 -19.92 25.86
CA PRO A 11 -35.92 -20.24 24.56
C PRO A 11 -36.27 -19.24 23.45
N VAL A 12 -37.45 -18.62 23.50
CA VAL A 12 -37.84 -17.59 22.54
C VAL A 12 -36.94 -16.36 22.65
N MET A 13 -36.60 -15.95 23.87
CA MET A 13 -35.67 -14.83 24.09
C MET A 13 -34.32 -15.11 23.47
N ALA A 14 -33.76 -16.31 23.67
CA ALA A 14 -32.47 -16.68 23.07
C ALA A 14 -32.50 -16.67 21.54
N SER A 15 -33.61 -17.19 20.96
CA SER A 15 -33.81 -17.18 19.50
C SER A 15 -33.96 -15.76 18.94
N VAL A 16 -34.70 -14.88 19.60
CA VAL A 16 -34.91 -13.49 19.19
C VAL A 16 -33.57 -12.72 19.23
N LEU A 17 -32.77 -12.89 20.30
CA LEU A 17 -31.44 -12.25 20.40
C LEU A 17 -30.53 -12.71 19.25
N THR A 18 -30.54 -13.99 18.89
CA THR A 18 -29.76 -14.52 17.76
C THR A 18 -30.22 -13.92 16.43
N ILE A 19 -31.55 -13.81 16.20
CA ILE A 19 -32.12 -13.20 15.01
C ILE A 19 -31.71 -11.71 14.91
N ILE A 20 -31.71 -11.00 16.05
CA ILE A 20 -31.26 -9.60 16.12
C ILE A 20 -29.78 -9.49 15.70
N ILE A 21 -28.91 -10.35 16.22
CA ILE A 21 -27.47 -10.37 15.84
C ILE A 21 -27.33 -10.58 14.33
N LEU A 22 -28.03 -11.55 13.76
CA LEU A 22 -28.01 -11.81 12.31
C LEU A 22 -28.52 -10.61 11.50
N LEU A 23 -29.62 -9.99 11.92
CA LEU A 23 -30.21 -8.85 11.22
C LEU A 23 -29.25 -7.66 11.21
N PHE A 24 -28.72 -7.29 12.36
CA PHE A 24 -27.72 -6.21 12.43
C PHE A 24 -26.42 -6.55 11.70
N GLY A 25 -26.01 -7.82 11.71
CA GLY A 25 -24.87 -8.28 10.95
C GLY A 25 -25.04 -8.11 9.43
N PHE A 26 -26.23 -8.46 8.89
CA PHE A 26 -26.55 -8.22 7.48
C PHE A 26 -26.61 -6.73 7.13
N ILE A 27 -27.20 -5.92 8.02
CA ILE A 27 -27.21 -4.46 7.86
C ILE A 27 -25.76 -3.94 7.84
N GLY A 28 -24.93 -4.34 8.79
CA GLY A 28 -23.52 -3.96 8.84
C GLY A 28 -22.80 -4.33 7.55
N TYR A 29 -22.95 -5.57 7.07
CA TYR A 29 -22.34 -6.02 5.82
C TYR A 29 -22.71 -5.14 4.62
N SER A 30 -23.98 -4.71 4.53
CA SER A 30 -24.47 -3.91 3.39
C SER A 30 -23.95 -2.47 3.38
N TYR A 31 -23.50 -1.94 4.54
CA TYR A 31 -22.97 -0.58 4.64
C TYR A 31 -21.45 -0.50 4.73
N LEU A 32 -20.75 -1.64 4.85
CA LEU A 32 -19.30 -1.67 4.85
C LEU A 32 -18.72 -1.37 3.46
N GLY A 33 -17.81 -0.42 3.38
CA GLY A 33 -17.04 -0.14 2.16
C GLY A 33 -16.10 -1.30 1.82
N VAL A 34 -15.91 -1.56 0.52
CA VAL A 34 -15.02 -2.62 0.03
C VAL A 34 -13.75 -2.02 -0.54
N ARG A 35 -12.58 -2.49 -0.06
CA ARG A 35 -11.24 -2.05 -0.47
C ARG A 35 -10.29 -3.22 -0.54
N GLU A 36 -9.07 -2.97 -1.02
CA GLU A 36 -8.00 -3.98 -1.01
C GLU A 36 -7.46 -4.22 0.41
N TYR A 37 -7.03 -3.14 1.07
CA TYR A 37 -6.50 -3.12 2.43
C TYR A 37 -7.15 -2.01 3.26
N PRO A 38 -7.05 -2.04 4.60
CA PRO A 38 -7.41 -0.91 5.45
C PRO A 38 -6.68 0.36 5.03
N SER A 39 -7.25 1.53 5.29
CA SER A 39 -6.56 2.82 5.08
C SER A 39 -5.39 2.93 6.05
N VAL A 40 -4.18 2.86 5.52
CA VAL A 40 -2.93 2.84 6.31
C VAL A 40 -2.05 4.06 6.11
N ASP A 41 -2.55 5.03 5.34
CA ASP A 41 -1.72 6.09 4.83
C ASP A 41 -1.44 7.17 5.86
N ASN A 42 -0.17 7.54 5.95
CA ASN A 42 0.23 8.73 6.69
C ASN A 42 -0.37 9.97 6.00
N PRO A 43 -0.83 10.96 6.77
CA PRO A 43 -1.23 12.24 6.20
C PRO A 43 -0.03 12.87 5.49
N ILE A 44 -0.14 13.04 4.16
CA ILE A 44 0.91 13.61 3.34
C ILE A 44 0.40 14.86 2.67
N ILE A 45 1.20 15.92 2.74
CA ILE A 45 0.93 17.18 2.07
C ILE A 45 2.06 17.46 1.11
N SER A 46 1.70 17.74 -0.15
CA SER A 46 2.66 18.13 -1.18
C SER A 46 2.53 19.62 -1.47
N VAL A 47 3.66 20.32 -1.40
CA VAL A 47 3.77 21.72 -1.80
C VAL A 47 4.58 21.76 -3.09
N THR A 48 3.99 22.30 -4.15
CA THR A 48 4.66 22.47 -5.44
C THR A 48 4.70 23.92 -5.84
N CYS A 49 5.85 24.37 -6.35
CA CYS A 49 6.04 25.71 -6.87
C CYS A 49 6.79 25.62 -8.21
N SER A 50 6.29 26.30 -9.22
CA SER A 50 6.86 26.33 -10.56
C SER A 50 7.59 27.66 -10.82
N TYR A 51 8.79 27.55 -11.36
CA TYR A 51 9.59 28.68 -11.81
C TYR A 51 10.27 28.33 -13.14
N PRO A 52 9.56 28.44 -14.26
CA PRO A 52 10.04 28.00 -15.56
C PRO A 52 11.39 28.62 -15.94
N GLY A 53 12.30 27.79 -16.43
CA GLY A 53 13.64 28.21 -16.87
C GLY A 53 14.73 28.22 -15.77
N ALA A 54 14.36 28.19 -14.48
CA ALA A 54 15.32 28.11 -13.39
C ALA A 54 15.98 26.74 -13.32
N ASN A 55 17.30 26.69 -13.02
CA ASN A 55 18.01 25.44 -12.74
C ASN A 55 17.74 24.94 -11.32
N ALA A 56 18.24 23.75 -11.00
CA ALA A 56 17.99 23.10 -9.71
C ALA A 56 18.53 23.93 -8.52
N ASP A 57 19.71 24.54 -8.66
CA ASP A 57 20.33 25.36 -7.59
C ASP A 57 19.50 26.62 -7.29
N VAL A 58 18.97 27.27 -8.34
CA VAL A 58 18.11 28.46 -8.17
C VAL A 58 16.79 28.08 -7.50
N ILE A 59 16.22 26.94 -7.90
CA ILE A 59 15.01 26.42 -7.29
C ILE A 59 15.24 26.09 -5.82
N GLU A 60 16.34 25.43 -5.50
CA GLU A 60 16.71 25.10 -4.12
C GLU A 60 16.81 26.32 -3.25
N ASN A 61 17.69 27.26 -3.64
CA ASN A 61 18.03 28.41 -2.81
C ASN A 61 16.92 29.45 -2.71
N GLN A 62 16.16 29.68 -3.80
CA GLN A 62 15.17 30.76 -3.85
C GLN A 62 13.76 30.31 -3.55
N ILE A 63 13.44 29.02 -3.66
CA ILE A 63 12.08 28.50 -3.49
C ILE A 63 12.02 27.42 -2.43
N THR A 64 12.82 26.33 -2.58
CA THR A 64 12.71 25.16 -1.70
C THR A 64 13.11 25.48 -0.28
N GLU A 65 14.28 26.05 -0.06
CA GLU A 65 14.78 26.38 1.27
C GLU A 65 13.89 27.36 2.04
N PRO A 66 13.44 28.49 1.46
CA PRO A 66 12.48 29.39 2.13
C PRO A 66 11.15 28.71 2.51
N LEU A 67 10.65 27.83 1.66
CA LEU A 67 9.41 27.09 1.94
C LEU A 67 9.65 26.06 3.08
N GLU A 68 10.71 25.27 3.02
CA GLU A 68 11.06 24.31 4.06
C GLU A 68 11.29 24.95 5.43
N GLN A 69 11.97 26.08 5.47
CA GLN A 69 12.21 26.82 6.73
C GLN A 69 10.91 27.21 7.40
N ASN A 70 9.91 27.68 6.63
CA ASN A 70 8.63 28.06 7.17
C ASN A 70 7.76 26.85 7.58
N ILE A 71 7.79 25.76 6.81
CA ILE A 71 6.99 24.57 7.06
C ILE A 71 7.51 23.78 8.28
N ASN A 72 8.82 23.71 8.49
CA ASN A 72 9.44 22.89 9.52
C ASN A 72 8.97 23.14 10.96
N GLY A 73 8.33 24.25 11.23
CA GLY A 73 7.80 24.58 12.57
C GLY A 73 6.39 24.02 12.86
N ILE A 74 5.84 23.15 12.02
CA ILE A 74 4.51 22.55 12.22
C ILE A 74 4.65 21.31 13.10
N PRO A 75 3.83 21.17 14.18
CA PRO A 75 3.86 19.99 15.03
C PRO A 75 3.40 18.73 14.30
N GLY A 76 3.94 17.57 14.67
CA GLY A 76 3.53 16.29 14.14
C GLY A 76 4.10 15.94 12.77
N ILE A 77 5.10 16.69 12.26
CA ILE A 77 5.84 16.28 11.07
C ILE A 77 6.72 15.07 11.39
N ARG A 78 6.47 13.96 10.69
CA ARG A 78 7.24 12.71 10.77
C ARG A 78 8.50 12.76 9.88
N SER A 79 8.35 13.29 8.66
CA SER A 79 9.46 13.53 7.74
C SER A 79 9.09 14.59 6.71
N MET A 80 10.11 15.28 6.22
CA MET A 80 10.00 16.24 5.14
C MET A 80 11.06 15.94 4.09
N SER A 81 10.65 15.73 2.85
CA SER A 81 11.54 15.52 1.72
C SER A 81 11.25 16.52 0.62
N SER A 82 12.27 17.01 -0.04
CA SER A 82 12.11 17.92 -1.16
C SER A 82 12.95 17.51 -2.36
N VAL A 83 12.47 17.93 -3.52
CA VAL A 83 13.14 17.76 -4.79
C VAL A 83 13.12 19.10 -5.52
N SER A 84 14.31 19.65 -5.72
CA SER A 84 14.53 20.84 -6.54
C SER A 84 15.04 20.40 -7.91
N SER A 85 14.22 20.58 -8.92
CA SER A 85 14.49 20.23 -10.31
C SER A 85 14.44 21.46 -11.21
N GLN A 86 14.83 21.32 -12.45
CA GLN A 86 14.72 22.40 -13.42
C GLN A 86 13.27 22.88 -13.54
N GLY A 87 13.02 24.13 -13.16
CA GLY A 87 11.72 24.79 -13.25
C GLY A 87 10.70 24.43 -12.18
N GLN A 88 11.02 23.55 -11.22
CA GLN A 88 10.02 23.11 -10.23
C GLN A 88 10.64 22.73 -8.88
N SER A 89 10.01 23.22 -7.81
CA SER A 89 10.20 22.72 -6.44
C SER A 89 9.03 21.83 -6.05
N ARG A 90 9.32 20.71 -5.39
CA ARG A 90 8.30 19.85 -4.76
C ARG A 90 8.75 19.48 -3.38
N ILE A 91 7.96 19.85 -2.37
CA ILE A 91 8.18 19.49 -0.97
C ILE A 91 7.08 18.52 -0.56
N THR A 92 7.45 17.39 0.00
CA THR A 92 6.53 16.38 0.53
C THR A 92 6.69 16.36 2.04
N VAL A 93 5.62 16.67 2.75
CA VAL A 93 5.57 16.69 4.22
C VAL A 93 4.71 15.52 4.66
N GLU A 94 5.32 14.57 5.36
CA GLU A 94 4.67 13.42 5.95
C GLU A 94 4.42 13.70 7.43
N PHE A 95 3.19 13.55 7.89
CA PHE A 95 2.79 13.74 9.26
C PHE A 95 2.63 12.40 10.00
N GLU A 96 2.66 12.46 11.33
CA GLU A 96 2.31 11.32 12.16
C GLU A 96 0.86 10.89 11.93
N LEU A 97 0.60 9.60 12.06
CA LEU A 97 -0.74 9.01 11.84
C LEU A 97 -1.84 9.55 12.76
N SER A 98 -1.46 10.15 13.88
CA SER A 98 -2.37 10.79 14.85
C SER A 98 -2.87 12.17 14.40
N VAL A 99 -2.20 12.79 13.42
CA VAL A 99 -2.50 14.14 12.95
C VAL A 99 -3.66 14.11 11.96
N ASP A 100 -4.64 15.00 12.14
CA ASP A 100 -5.72 15.19 11.20
C ASP A 100 -5.23 15.86 9.92
N LEU A 101 -5.51 15.25 8.76
CA LEU A 101 -5.05 15.73 7.45
C LEU A 101 -5.55 17.14 7.12
N GLU A 102 -6.77 17.48 7.53
CA GLU A 102 -7.35 18.81 7.27
C GLU A 102 -6.61 19.89 8.06
N THR A 103 -6.38 19.64 9.32
CA THR A 103 -5.62 20.54 10.21
C THR A 103 -4.21 20.72 9.68
N ALA A 104 -3.51 19.64 9.34
CA ALA A 104 -2.17 19.69 8.78
C ALA A 104 -2.12 20.47 7.46
N ALA A 105 -3.10 20.28 6.57
CA ALA A 105 -3.16 21.01 5.31
C ALA A 105 -3.38 22.53 5.49
N ASN A 106 -4.19 22.91 6.47
CA ASN A 106 -4.41 24.31 6.80
C ASN A 106 -3.14 24.94 7.38
N ASP A 107 -2.47 24.25 8.29
CA ASP A 107 -1.21 24.72 8.89
C ASP A 107 -0.11 24.91 7.81
N VAL A 108 0.00 23.96 6.87
CA VAL A 108 0.95 24.06 5.75
C VAL A 108 0.59 25.24 4.85
N ARG A 109 -0.70 25.44 4.50
CA ARG A 109 -1.14 26.60 3.70
C ARG A 109 -0.78 27.92 4.35
N ASP A 110 -1.02 28.05 5.65
CA ASP A 110 -0.68 29.25 6.40
C ASP A 110 0.82 29.55 6.38
N LYS A 111 1.65 28.52 6.57
CA LYS A 111 3.10 28.65 6.51
C LYS A 111 3.60 28.99 5.12
N VAL A 112 3.07 28.34 4.08
CA VAL A 112 3.40 28.59 2.68
C VAL A 112 2.98 30.02 2.28
N SER A 113 1.81 30.47 2.69
CA SER A 113 1.36 31.85 2.44
C SER A 113 2.30 32.90 3.07
N ARG A 114 2.83 32.63 4.27
CA ARG A 114 3.84 33.49 4.90
C ARG A 114 5.17 33.48 4.16
N ALA A 115 5.56 32.31 3.62
CA ALA A 115 6.80 32.17 2.85
C ALA A 115 6.75 32.89 1.50
N GLN A 116 5.56 33.07 0.91
CA GLN A 116 5.38 33.63 -0.44
C GLN A 116 6.04 35.00 -0.64
N ARG A 117 6.13 35.81 0.41
CA ARG A 117 6.79 37.12 0.36
C ARG A 117 8.31 37.09 0.12
N TYR A 118 8.93 35.92 0.37
CA TYR A 118 10.35 35.71 0.16
C TYR A 118 10.67 35.09 -1.19
N LEU A 119 9.65 34.64 -1.92
CA LEU A 119 9.80 33.99 -3.22
C LEU A 119 9.99 35.04 -4.34
N PRO A 120 10.65 34.65 -5.45
CA PRO A 120 10.73 35.51 -6.65
C PRO A 120 9.35 35.92 -7.16
N ARG A 121 9.21 37.13 -7.65
CA ARG A 121 7.91 37.66 -8.15
C ARG A 121 7.42 36.96 -9.41
N ASP A 122 8.36 36.37 -10.18
CA ASP A 122 8.09 35.74 -11.47
C ASP A 122 7.81 34.22 -11.35
N CYS A 123 7.84 33.68 -10.14
CA CYS A 123 7.43 32.28 -9.92
C CYS A 123 5.91 32.15 -9.79
N ASP A 124 5.37 31.02 -10.19
CA ASP A 124 3.98 30.70 -9.94
C ASP A 124 3.72 30.56 -8.44
N PRO A 125 2.54 30.96 -7.92
CA PRO A 125 2.20 30.78 -6.52
C PRO A 125 2.30 29.32 -6.10
N PRO A 126 2.90 29.00 -4.92
CA PRO A 126 2.98 27.64 -4.42
C PRO A 126 1.59 27.02 -4.23
N THR A 127 1.40 25.81 -4.71
CA THR A 127 0.18 25.04 -4.57
C THR A 127 0.33 23.99 -3.49
N VAL A 128 -0.57 23.99 -2.50
CA VAL A 128 -0.62 23.00 -1.42
C VAL A 128 -1.71 21.99 -1.73
N THR A 129 -1.33 20.76 -1.94
CA THR A 129 -2.23 19.65 -2.22
C THR A 129 -2.12 18.59 -1.13
N LYS A 130 -3.25 18.08 -0.69
CA LYS A 130 -3.28 16.86 0.13
C LYS A 130 -2.88 15.70 -0.79
N ALA A 131 -1.80 15.02 -0.47
CA ALA A 131 -1.49 13.76 -1.10
C ALA A 131 -2.19 12.68 -0.27
N ASP A 132 -3.43 12.43 -0.62
CA ASP A 132 -4.15 11.29 -0.07
C ASP A 132 -3.55 10.04 -0.70
N ALA A 133 -3.10 9.13 0.10
CA ALA A 133 -2.54 7.87 -0.41
C ALA A 133 -3.68 6.94 -0.86
N ASP A 134 -4.89 7.10 -0.32
CA ASP A 134 -6.12 6.54 -0.89
C ASP A 134 -6.46 7.17 -2.26
N ALA A 135 -5.82 8.28 -2.63
CA ALA A 135 -5.92 8.89 -3.96
C ALA A 135 -5.16 8.12 -5.06
N THR A 136 -4.83 6.85 -4.84
CA THR A 136 -4.32 6.01 -5.92
C THR A 136 -5.43 5.77 -6.94
N PRO A 137 -5.16 6.03 -8.23
CA PRO A 137 -6.15 5.75 -9.26
C PRO A 137 -6.58 4.29 -9.23
N ILE A 138 -7.89 4.07 -9.21
CA ILE A 138 -8.45 2.72 -9.16
C ILE A 138 -8.66 2.13 -10.55
N LEU A 139 -8.93 3.00 -11.53
CA LEU A 139 -9.27 2.61 -12.89
C LEU A 139 -8.79 3.66 -13.88
N MET A 140 -8.35 3.23 -15.06
CA MET A 140 -8.02 4.09 -16.20
C MET A 140 -8.85 3.72 -17.40
N VAL A 141 -9.65 4.66 -17.89
CA VAL A 141 -10.33 4.59 -19.17
C VAL A 141 -9.36 5.11 -20.24
N THR A 142 -9.14 4.36 -21.30
CA THR A 142 -8.29 4.75 -22.42
C THR A 142 -9.12 5.28 -23.58
N ILE A 143 -8.62 6.31 -24.22
CA ILE A 143 -9.24 6.94 -25.38
C ILE A 143 -8.21 6.89 -26.50
N GLN A 144 -8.53 6.17 -27.57
CA GLN A 144 -7.64 5.91 -28.70
C GLN A 144 -8.33 6.19 -30.03
N SER A 145 -7.56 6.67 -31.01
CA SER A 145 -7.94 6.73 -32.42
C SER A 145 -6.69 6.65 -33.28
N ASP A 146 -6.79 6.01 -34.39
CA ASP A 146 -5.76 5.97 -35.44
C ASP A 146 -5.83 7.17 -36.43
N LYS A 147 -6.94 7.94 -36.33
CA LYS A 147 -7.22 9.06 -37.24
C LYS A 147 -7.03 10.43 -36.60
N ARG A 148 -7.10 10.53 -35.29
CA ARG A 148 -7.05 11.79 -34.56
C ARG A 148 -5.70 12.02 -33.92
N SER A 149 -5.33 13.29 -33.80
CA SER A 149 -4.16 13.72 -33.05
C SER A 149 -4.38 13.56 -31.54
N LEU A 150 -3.28 13.46 -30.77
CA LEU A 150 -3.36 13.45 -29.30
C LEU A 150 -3.97 14.74 -28.72
N LEU A 151 -3.90 15.86 -29.44
CA LEU A 151 -4.55 17.12 -29.05
C LEU A 151 -6.08 16.97 -29.09
N GLU A 152 -6.62 16.47 -30.18
CA GLU A 152 -8.07 16.22 -30.33
C GLU A 152 -8.57 15.16 -29.36
N LEU A 153 -7.80 14.08 -29.13
CA LEU A 153 -8.15 13.05 -28.15
C LEU A 153 -8.15 13.62 -26.72
N SER A 154 -7.21 14.51 -26.40
CA SER A 154 -7.16 15.18 -25.09
C SER A 154 -8.34 16.12 -24.89
N GLU A 155 -8.77 16.82 -25.94
CA GLU A 155 -9.95 17.69 -25.89
C GLU A 155 -11.23 16.86 -25.65
N ILE A 156 -11.41 15.73 -26.36
CA ILE A 156 -12.52 14.80 -26.12
C ILE A 156 -12.47 14.25 -24.70
N ALA A 157 -11.28 13.86 -24.23
CA ALA A 157 -11.08 13.36 -22.88
C ALA A 157 -11.48 14.38 -21.80
N ASP A 158 -11.09 15.65 -21.99
CA ASP A 158 -11.36 16.73 -21.02
C ASP A 158 -12.81 17.21 -21.06
N LEU A 159 -13.37 17.45 -22.27
CA LEU A 159 -14.71 18.00 -22.43
C LEU A 159 -15.84 16.99 -22.22
N THR A 160 -15.62 15.75 -22.62
CA THR A 160 -16.70 14.74 -22.65
C THR A 160 -16.54 13.72 -21.53
N VAL A 161 -15.38 13.06 -21.44
CA VAL A 161 -15.23 11.90 -20.57
C VAL A 161 -14.97 12.32 -19.13
N LYS A 162 -14.02 13.21 -18.90
CA LYS A 162 -13.66 13.70 -17.56
C LYS A 162 -14.84 14.36 -16.85
N GLU A 163 -15.55 15.27 -17.53
CA GLU A 163 -16.68 15.99 -16.95
C GLU A 163 -17.79 15.04 -16.47
N GLN A 164 -18.07 13.99 -17.23
CA GLN A 164 -19.08 13.01 -16.85
C GLN A 164 -18.62 12.04 -15.76
N LEU A 165 -17.35 11.60 -15.78
CA LEU A 165 -16.83 10.70 -14.75
C LEU A 165 -16.64 11.42 -13.41
N GLN A 166 -16.37 12.71 -13.43
CA GLN A 166 -16.19 13.53 -12.23
C GLN A 166 -17.51 13.71 -11.44
N THR A 167 -18.67 13.51 -12.08
CA THR A 167 -20.00 13.59 -11.43
C THR A 167 -20.41 12.29 -10.73
N ILE A 168 -19.62 11.24 -10.83
CA ILE A 168 -19.90 9.97 -10.15
C ILE A 168 -19.70 10.14 -8.65
N ASN A 169 -20.68 9.68 -7.87
CA ASN A 169 -20.61 9.75 -6.41
C ASN A 169 -19.33 9.06 -5.88
N ASN A 170 -18.72 9.64 -4.85
CA ASN A 170 -17.51 9.13 -4.20
C ASN A 170 -16.24 9.19 -5.06
N VAL A 171 -16.26 9.86 -6.22
CA VAL A 171 -15.07 10.20 -6.98
C VAL A 171 -14.49 11.50 -6.39
N SER A 172 -13.21 11.49 -6.01
CA SER A 172 -12.48 12.66 -5.52
C SER A 172 -12.03 13.56 -6.67
N GLY A 173 -11.64 12.95 -7.78
CA GLY A 173 -11.18 13.65 -8.96
C GLY A 173 -10.91 12.74 -10.14
N VAL A 174 -10.80 13.36 -11.31
CA VAL A 174 -10.46 12.67 -12.55
C VAL A 174 -9.25 13.39 -13.19
N GLN A 175 -8.20 12.64 -13.48
CA GLN A 175 -6.98 13.15 -14.11
C GLN A 175 -6.84 12.58 -15.52
N ILE A 176 -6.20 13.34 -16.41
CA ILE A 176 -5.90 12.88 -17.76
C ILE A 176 -4.39 12.63 -17.86
N TRP A 177 -4.00 11.38 -18.10
CA TRP A 177 -2.62 11.00 -18.34
C TRP A 177 -2.31 10.96 -19.85
N GLY A 178 -1.15 11.49 -20.23
CA GLY A 178 -0.80 11.66 -21.63
C GLY A 178 -1.51 12.84 -22.30
N GLU A 179 -2.14 13.71 -21.51
CA GLU A 179 -2.84 14.92 -21.97
C GLU A 179 -1.90 15.79 -22.81
N LYS A 180 -2.42 16.27 -23.93
CA LYS A 180 -1.85 17.32 -24.75
C LYS A 180 -2.80 18.52 -24.75
N ARG A 181 -2.46 19.53 -23.99
CA ARG A 181 -3.25 20.78 -23.97
C ARG A 181 -2.84 21.65 -25.14
N TYR A 182 -3.80 22.36 -25.71
CA TYR A 182 -3.50 23.34 -26.74
C TYR A 182 -2.67 24.50 -26.18
N SER A 183 -1.81 25.05 -27.01
CA SER A 183 -1.11 26.30 -26.78
C SER A 183 -0.89 27.03 -28.11
N MET A 184 -0.82 28.35 -28.05
CA MET A 184 -0.35 29.13 -29.18
C MET A 184 1.18 29.18 -29.14
N ARG A 185 1.85 28.46 -30.00
CA ARG A 185 3.30 28.41 -30.05
C ARG A 185 3.83 29.42 -31.06
N LEU A 186 4.69 30.30 -30.56
CA LEU A 186 5.37 31.31 -31.34
C LEU A 186 6.80 30.81 -31.61
N TRP A 187 7.04 30.33 -32.80
CA TRP A 187 8.37 29.86 -33.22
C TRP A 187 9.18 31.02 -33.74
N LEU A 188 10.19 31.47 -33.01
CA LEU A 188 11.01 32.63 -33.31
C LEU A 188 12.21 32.23 -34.18
N ASP A 189 12.54 33.11 -35.13
CA ASP A 189 13.71 33.00 -36.04
C ASP A 189 14.74 34.05 -35.64
N PRO A 190 15.87 33.73 -34.95
CA PRO A 190 16.83 34.70 -34.48
C PRO A 190 17.52 35.47 -35.63
N ALA A 191 17.73 34.86 -36.80
CA ALA A 191 18.36 35.52 -37.93
C ALA A 191 17.44 36.60 -38.53
N LYS A 192 16.16 36.30 -38.68
CA LYS A 192 15.16 37.31 -39.15
C LYS A 192 14.97 38.40 -38.10
N MET A 193 14.89 38.03 -36.82
CA MET A 193 14.77 38.97 -35.70
C MET A 193 15.95 39.97 -35.71
N ALA A 194 17.17 39.45 -35.85
CA ALA A 194 18.36 40.32 -35.97
C ALA A 194 18.30 41.28 -37.17
N GLY A 195 17.87 40.80 -38.35
CA GLY A 195 17.72 41.60 -39.56
C GLY A 195 16.70 42.74 -39.43
N TYR A 196 15.63 42.53 -38.65
CA TYR A 196 14.62 43.55 -38.35
C TYR A 196 14.87 44.36 -37.07
N GLY A 197 15.93 44.05 -36.34
CA GLY A 197 16.25 44.72 -35.07
C GLY A 197 15.22 44.37 -33.98
N ILE A 198 14.64 43.19 -33.96
CA ILE A 198 13.66 42.71 -32.99
C ILE A 198 14.29 41.75 -32.01
N THR A 199 13.92 41.81 -30.76
CA THR A 199 14.31 40.88 -29.69
C THR A 199 13.09 40.06 -29.19
N PRO A 200 13.27 38.93 -28.50
CA PRO A 200 12.15 38.22 -27.87
C PRO A 200 11.36 39.07 -26.88
N VAL A 201 12.01 40.04 -26.24
CA VAL A 201 11.40 41.00 -25.31
C VAL A 201 10.42 41.91 -26.03
N ASP A 202 10.73 42.34 -27.28
CA ASP A 202 9.80 43.14 -28.08
C ASP A 202 8.50 42.43 -28.41
N ILE A 203 8.60 41.13 -28.67
CA ILE A 203 7.41 40.28 -28.96
C ILE A 203 6.56 40.14 -27.68
N LYS A 204 7.18 39.95 -26.52
CA LYS A 204 6.47 39.95 -25.25
C LYS A 204 5.74 41.28 -24.98
N ASN A 205 6.43 42.37 -25.19
CA ASN A 205 5.86 43.70 -24.98
C ASN A 205 4.71 43.99 -26.00
N ALA A 206 4.82 43.52 -27.23
CA ALA A 206 3.77 43.64 -28.22
C ALA A 206 2.53 42.83 -27.86
N LEU A 207 2.72 41.58 -27.36
CA LEU A 207 1.63 40.77 -26.86
C LEU A 207 0.91 41.43 -25.68
N ASP A 208 1.66 41.97 -24.70
CA ASP A 208 1.08 42.63 -23.54
C ASP A 208 0.28 43.90 -23.89
N ARG A 209 0.64 44.53 -25.00
CA ARG A 209 -0.04 45.73 -25.48
C ARG A 209 -1.25 45.40 -26.33
N GLU A 210 -1.15 44.42 -27.23
CA GLU A 210 -2.15 44.17 -28.29
C GLU A 210 -3.13 43.01 -27.94
N ASN A 211 -2.74 42.08 -27.05
CA ASN A 211 -3.58 40.94 -26.66
C ASN A 211 -4.16 41.16 -25.26
N VAL A 212 -5.04 42.16 -25.15
CA VAL A 212 -5.61 42.56 -23.86
C VAL A 212 -7.09 42.92 -23.98
N GLU A 213 -7.90 42.45 -23.05
CA GLU A 213 -9.30 42.85 -22.89
C GLU A 213 -9.46 43.53 -21.51
N LEU A 214 -9.84 44.79 -21.54
CA LEU A 214 -10.04 45.56 -20.31
C LEU A 214 -11.53 45.89 -20.13
N PRO A 215 -12.05 45.86 -18.88
CA PRO A 215 -13.40 46.29 -18.61
C PRO A 215 -13.62 47.72 -19.04
N SER A 216 -14.53 47.95 -19.98
CA SER A 216 -14.73 49.27 -20.60
C SER A 216 -15.95 50.05 -20.03
N GLY A 217 -16.68 49.45 -19.06
CA GLY A 217 -17.84 50.07 -18.43
C GLY A 217 -19.10 49.99 -19.27
N SER A 218 -20.00 50.99 -19.10
CA SER A 218 -21.29 51.08 -19.79
C SER A 218 -21.59 52.50 -20.24
N ILE A 219 -22.43 52.62 -21.24
CA ILE A 219 -23.05 53.86 -21.66
C ILE A 219 -24.45 53.90 -21.04
N GLU A 220 -24.68 54.78 -20.11
CA GLU A 220 -25.94 54.95 -19.40
C GLU A 220 -26.81 56.02 -20.09
N GLY A 221 -27.90 55.55 -20.73
CA GLY A 221 -28.94 56.40 -21.28
C GLY A 221 -30.12 56.54 -20.31
N ASN A 222 -31.08 57.42 -20.64
CA ASN A 222 -32.23 57.62 -19.76
C ASN A 222 -33.16 56.39 -19.61
N THR A 223 -33.11 55.45 -20.54
CA THR A 223 -34.01 54.28 -20.59
C THR A 223 -33.29 52.94 -20.80
N THR A 224 -32.05 52.97 -21.24
CA THR A 224 -31.26 51.80 -21.60
C THR A 224 -29.82 51.99 -21.19
N GLU A 225 -29.20 50.92 -20.67
CA GLU A 225 -27.77 50.83 -20.42
C GLU A 225 -27.16 49.92 -21.47
N LEU A 226 -26.06 50.34 -22.09
CA LEU A 226 -25.29 49.53 -23.05
C LEU A 226 -23.95 49.22 -22.45
N THR A 227 -23.71 47.93 -22.12
CA THR A 227 -22.38 47.47 -21.69
C THR A 227 -21.40 47.54 -22.86
N ILE A 228 -20.27 48.18 -22.65
CA ILE A 228 -19.19 48.24 -23.64
C ILE A 228 -18.25 47.06 -23.41
N ARG A 229 -17.99 46.33 -24.47
CA ARG A 229 -16.99 45.26 -24.48
C ARG A 229 -15.94 45.54 -25.56
N THR A 230 -14.69 45.68 -25.13
CA THR A 230 -13.54 45.88 -26.04
C THR A 230 -12.98 44.50 -26.43
N MET A 231 -13.13 44.19 -27.71
CA MET A 231 -12.65 42.90 -28.28
C MET A 231 -11.17 43.04 -28.67
N GLY A 232 -10.27 42.90 -27.69
CA GLY A 232 -8.82 43.08 -27.88
C GLY A 232 -8.00 41.78 -27.81
N LEU A 233 -8.66 40.59 -27.56
CA LEU A 233 -7.96 39.32 -27.50
C LEU A 233 -7.86 38.66 -28.87
N MET A 234 -6.71 38.07 -29.16
CA MET A 234 -6.48 37.27 -30.36
C MET A 234 -6.90 35.83 -30.12
N HIS A 235 -7.59 35.23 -31.07
CA HIS A 235 -8.14 33.87 -30.97
C HIS A 235 -7.56 32.88 -32.01
N THR A 236 -7.08 33.34 -33.12
CA THR A 236 -6.66 32.55 -34.26
C THR A 236 -5.17 32.66 -34.54
N THR A 237 -4.57 31.63 -35.10
CA THR A 237 -3.17 31.64 -35.54
C THR A 237 -2.87 32.77 -36.54
N GLN A 238 -3.87 33.17 -37.32
CA GLN A 238 -3.72 34.27 -38.29
C GLN A 238 -3.58 35.61 -37.60
N GLU A 239 -4.44 35.89 -36.62
CA GLU A 239 -4.36 37.13 -35.83
C GLU A 239 -3.02 37.27 -35.11
N PHE A 240 -2.48 36.15 -34.55
CA PHE A 240 -1.14 36.15 -33.97
C PHE A 240 -0.03 36.37 -35.00
N ASN A 241 -0.13 35.78 -36.17
CA ASN A 241 0.84 36.03 -37.25
C ASN A 241 0.80 37.49 -37.73
N ASP A 242 -0.36 38.16 -37.68
CA ASP A 242 -0.57 39.53 -38.07
C ASP A 242 -0.24 40.53 -36.94
N LEU A 243 0.12 40.03 -35.73
CA LEU A 243 0.54 40.85 -34.60
C LEU A 243 1.62 41.84 -35.01
N VAL A 244 1.38 43.13 -34.83
CA VAL A 244 2.36 44.18 -35.05
C VAL A 244 3.35 44.23 -33.90
N VAL A 245 4.57 43.79 -34.13
CA VAL A 245 5.61 43.77 -33.13
C VAL A 245 6.24 45.14 -32.96
N ARG A 246 6.49 45.81 -34.08
CA ARG A 246 7.13 47.14 -34.07
C ARG A 246 6.83 47.93 -35.34
N GLU A 247 6.73 49.26 -35.20
CA GLU A 247 6.75 50.19 -36.33
C GLU A 247 8.14 50.85 -36.41
N ALA A 248 8.81 50.74 -37.51
CA ALA A 248 10.13 51.33 -37.74
C ALA A 248 10.20 52.01 -39.11
N SER A 249 10.52 53.30 -39.16
CA SER A 249 10.86 54.04 -40.40
C SER A 249 9.88 53.80 -41.54
N ASN A 250 8.58 53.90 -41.31
CA ASN A 250 7.51 53.72 -42.30
C ASN A 250 7.24 52.24 -42.70
N ARG A 251 7.71 51.24 -41.92
CA ARG A 251 7.45 49.81 -42.16
C ARG A 251 6.85 49.19 -40.90
N ILE A 252 5.78 48.43 -41.07
CA ILE A 252 5.17 47.63 -40.02
C ILE A 252 5.84 46.26 -40.01
N ILE A 253 6.45 45.87 -38.90
CA ILE A 253 7.03 44.56 -38.70
C ILE A 253 6.03 43.70 -37.95
N ARG A 254 5.59 42.60 -38.57
CA ARG A 254 4.65 41.63 -38.00
C ARG A 254 5.37 40.43 -37.42
N LEU A 255 4.67 39.65 -36.61
CA LEU A 255 5.21 38.37 -36.10
C LEU A 255 5.60 37.44 -37.25
N SER A 256 4.82 37.40 -38.32
CA SER A 256 5.11 36.61 -39.53
C SER A 256 6.44 36.96 -40.23
N ASP A 257 6.97 38.17 -40.03
CA ASP A 257 8.28 38.56 -40.56
C ASP A 257 9.45 37.99 -39.77
N VAL A 258 9.26 37.74 -38.45
CA VAL A 258 10.32 37.32 -37.50
C VAL A 258 10.13 35.91 -36.93
N GLY A 259 9.01 35.27 -37.22
CA GLY A 259 8.63 33.98 -36.73
C GLY A 259 7.35 33.46 -37.33
N ARG A 260 6.71 32.51 -36.65
CA ARG A 260 5.38 32.00 -37.00
C ARG A 260 4.60 31.60 -35.75
N ALA A 261 3.31 31.86 -35.77
CA ALA A 261 2.38 31.31 -34.78
C ALA A 261 1.79 29.98 -35.28
N GLU A 262 1.69 29.01 -34.43
CA GLU A 262 1.15 27.68 -34.71
C GLU A 262 0.35 27.18 -33.49
N LEU A 263 -0.84 26.62 -33.73
CA LEU A 263 -1.60 25.93 -32.69
C LEU A 263 -0.98 24.53 -32.46
N GLY A 264 -0.44 24.31 -31.29
CA GLY A 264 0.29 23.08 -30.99
C GLY A 264 0.18 22.63 -29.53
N PRO A 265 0.83 21.54 -29.14
CA PRO A 265 0.79 21.07 -27.76
C PRO A 265 1.63 21.94 -26.83
N GLN A 266 1.12 22.20 -25.64
CA GLN A 266 1.85 22.88 -24.56
C GLN A 266 3.12 22.10 -24.18
N ASP A 267 3.00 20.76 -24.00
CA ASP A 267 4.14 19.88 -23.76
C ASP A 267 4.41 18.98 -24.96
N THR A 268 5.59 19.12 -25.56
CA THR A 268 6.04 18.32 -26.69
C THR A 268 6.84 17.09 -26.30
N ARG A 269 7.22 16.96 -25.01
CA ARG A 269 8.17 15.98 -24.51
C ARG A 269 7.52 14.85 -23.70
N SER A 270 6.29 14.52 -24.04
CA SER A 270 5.57 13.38 -23.44
C SER A 270 4.75 12.66 -24.48
N TYR A 271 4.59 11.36 -24.35
CA TYR A 271 3.60 10.59 -25.09
C TYR A 271 3.14 9.37 -24.31
N MET A 272 1.98 8.84 -24.70
CA MET A 272 1.43 7.61 -24.18
C MET A 272 0.82 6.78 -25.30
N LYS A 273 1.07 5.46 -25.27
CA LYS A 273 0.54 4.48 -26.22
C LYS A 273 0.04 3.25 -25.49
N MET A 274 -0.93 2.56 -26.07
CA MET A 274 -1.32 1.21 -25.66
C MET A 274 -1.41 0.32 -26.89
N ASN A 275 -0.76 -0.83 -26.83
CA ASN A 275 -0.68 -1.79 -27.95
C ASN A 275 -0.26 -1.12 -29.26
N GLY A 276 0.71 -0.20 -29.20
CA GLY A 276 1.24 0.53 -30.34
C GLY A 276 0.42 1.74 -30.82
N ILE A 277 -0.81 1.93 -30.35
CA ILE A 277 -1.70 3.02 -30.76
C ILE A 277 -1.58 4.18 -29.76
N PRO A 278 -1.41 5.44 -30.24
CA PRO A 278 -1.42 6.61 -29.36
C PRO A 278 -2.72 6.70 -28.55
N MET A 279 -2.61 7.09 -27.29
CA MET A 279 -3.75 7.16 -26.39
C MET A 279 -3.68 8.30 -25.40
N VAL A 280 -4.83 8.64 -24.85
CA VAL A 280 -5.00 9.46 -23.65
C VAL A 280 -5.70 8.60 -22.61
N GLY A 281 -5.24 8.62 -21.36
CA GLY A 281 -5.81 7.85 -20.25
C GLY A 281 -6.55 8.74 -19.26
N VAL A 282 -7.84 8.52 -19.08
CA VAL A 282 -8.67 9.20 -18.07
C VAL A 282 -8.70 8.34 -16.80
N VAL A 283 -8.15 8.85 -15.73
CA VAL A 283 -7.89 8.10 -14.49
C VAL A 283 -8.85 8.56 -13.41
N VAL A 284 -9.53 7.62 -12.79
CA VAL A 284 -10.50 7.89 -11.72
C VAL A 284 -9.86 7.69 -10.35
N ILE A 285 -10.00 8.70 -9.49
CA ILE A 285 -9.46 8.76 -8.14
C ILE A 285 -10.63 8.73 -7.16
N PRO A 286 -10.69 7.75 -6.23
CA PRO A 286 -11.76 7.64 -5.26
C PRO A 286 -11.63 8.69 -4.13
N GLN A 287 -12.74 8.97 -3.45
CA GLN A 287 -12.71 9.67 -2.17
C GLN A 287 -12.18 8.74 -1.07
N PRO A 288 -11.54 9.28 -0.02
CA PRO A 288 -11.18 8.50 1.16
C PRO A 288 -12.37 7.76 1.73
N GLY A 289 -12.20 6.48 2.01
CA GLY A 289 -13.29 5.70 2.59
C GLY A 289 -14.32 5.14 1.61
N ALA A 290 -14.23 5.48 0.33
CA ALA A 290 -15.21 5.04 -0.67
C ALA A 290 -15.10 3.54 -1.01
N ASN A 291 -16.20 2.98 -1.49
CA ASN A 291 -16.22 1.65 -2.07
C ASN A 291 -15.66 1.69 -3.50
N HIS A 292 -14.49 1.12 -3.70
CA HIS A 292 -13.81 1.11 -5.01
C HIS A 292 -14.59 0.32 -6.07
N ILE A 293 -15.27 -0.74 -5.66
CA ILE A 293 -16.07 -1.60 -6.56
C ILE A 293 -17.27 -0.84 -7.11
N ASP A 294 -18.02 -0.14 -6.24
CA ASP A 294 -19.20 0.63 -6.66
C ASP A 294 -18.83 1.77 -7.62
N ILE A 295 -17.68 2.44 -7.37
CA ILE A 295 -17.18 3.47 -8.27
C ILE A 295 -16.84 2.87 -9.64
N ALA A 296 -16.14 1.73 -9.68
CA ALA A 296 -15.80 1.08 -10.95
C ALA A 296 -17.05 0.67 -11.73
N ASP A 297 -18.05 0.10 -11.05
CA ASP A 297 -19.33 -0.28 -11.66
C ASP A 297 -20.08 0.93 -12.23
N ALA A 298 -20.09 2.04 -11.50
CA ALA A 298 -20.67 3.29 -11.98
C ALA A 298 -19.91 3.85 -13.20
N VAL A 299 -18.56 3.73 -13.21
CA VAL A 299 -17.74 4.10 -14.37
C VAL A 299 -18.07 3.23 -15.57
N TYR A 300 -18.17 1.91 -15.41
CA TYR A 300 -18.54 1.01 -16.51
C TYR A 300 -19.91 1.37 -17.10
N GLN A 301 -20.92 1.56 -16.28
CA GLN A 301 -22.26 1.96 -16.72
C GLN A 301 -22.24 3.32 -17.43
N ARG A 302 -21.49 4.29 -16.91
CA ARG A 302 -21.39 5.62 -17.51
C ARG A 302 -20.68 5.55 -18.87
N MET A 303 -19.62 4.75 -18.96
CA MET A 303 -18.88 4.55 -20.22
C MET A 303 -19.71 3.89 -21.31
N GLU A 304 -20.53 2.89 -20.97
CA GLU A 304 -21.48 2.27 -21.93
C GLU A 304 -22.48 3.29 -22.49
N THR A 305 -22.91 4.23 -21.66
CA THR A 305 -23.80 5.32 -22.11
C THR A 305 -23.06 6.30 -23.01
N MET A 306 -21.85 6.70 -22.59
CA MET A 306 -21.04 7.69 -23.30
C MET A 306 -20.51 7.19 -24.66
N LYS A 307 -20.33 5.90 -24.85
CA LYS A 307 -19.93 5.35 -26.16
C LYS A 307 -20.83 5.78 -27.32
N LYS A 308 -22.07 6.13 -27.05
CA LYS A 308 -23.03 6.62 -28.04
C LYS A 308 -22.80 8.08 -28.42
N ASP A 309 -22.18 8.84 -27.55
CA ASP A 309 -21.91 10.27 -27.70
C ASP A 309 -20.50 10.54 -28.24
N LEU A 310 -19.63 9.53 -28.20
CA LEU A 310 -18.27 9.62 -28.74
C LEU A 310 -18.28 9.42 -30.27
N PRO A 311 -17.32 10.05 -30.99
CA PRO A 311 -17.15 9.82 -32.41
C PRO A 311 -16.84 8.34 -32.72
N ASP A 312 -17.35 7.82 -33.84
CA ASP A 312 -17.22 6.41 -34.23
C ASP A 312 -15.78 5.91 -34.37
N ASP A 313 -14.84 6.81 -34.62
CA ASP A 313 -13.42 6.51 -34.74
C ASP A 313 -12.67 6.45 -33.41
N VAL A 314 -13.34 6.80 -32.32
CA VAL A 314 -12.77 6.79 -30.98
C VAL A 314 -13.05 5.48 -30.27
N VAL A 315 -12.01 4.72 -29.99
CA VAL A 315 -12.07 3.45 -29.28
C VAL A 315 -11.77 3.67 -27.80
N THR A 316 -12.65 3.19 -26.93
CA THR A 316 -12.46 3.22 -25.48
C THR A 316 -12.21 1.82 -24.93
N SER A 317 -11.27 1.69 -24.02
CA SER A 317 -10.96 0.46 -23.29
C SER A 317 -10.46 0.78 -21.89
N TYR A 318 -10.03 -0.23 -21.14
CA TYR A 318 -9.51 -0.05 -19.79
C TYR A 318 -8.01 -0.38 -19.77
N GLY A 319 -7.17 0.60 -19.43
CA GLY A 319 -5.72 0.44 -19.41
C GLY A 319 -5.22 -0.26 -18.16
N PHE A 320 -5.85 -0.01 -17.02
CA PHE A 320 -5.72 -0.79 -15.79
C PHE A 320 -7.00 -0.70 -14.97
N ASP A 321 -7.23 -1.71 -14.15
CA ASP A 321 -8.37 -1.81 -13.25
C ASP A 321 -7.94 -2.59 -11.99
N ASN A 322 -7.67 -1.86 -10.93
CA ASN A 322 -7.27 -2.45 -9.65
C ASN A 322 -8.44 -3.14 -8.95
N THR A 323 -9.69 -2.81 -9.32
CA THR A 323 -10.87 -3.42 -8.68
C THR A 323 -11.06 -4.89 -9.08
N ARG A 324 -10.48 -5.33 -10.21
CA ARG A 324 -10.46 -6.75 -10.61
C ARG A 324 -9.72 -7.59 -9.57
N PHE A 325 -8.53 -7.15 -9.17
CA PHE A 325 -7.76 -7.81 -8.12
C PHE A 325 -8.53 -7.83 -6.79
N ILE A 326 -9.18 -6.71 -6.41
CA ILE A 326 -9.99 -6.65 -5.19
C ILE A 326 -11.13 -7.65 -5.23
N ARG A 327 -11.89 -7.71 -6.34
CA ARG A 327 -13.00 -8.66 -6.54
C ARG A 327 -12.50 -10.10 -6.46
N ALA A 328 -11.47 -10.43 -7.25
CA ALA A 328 -10.91 -11.77 -7.28
C ALA A 328 -10.42 -12.21 -5.89
N SER A 329 -9.66 -11.34 -5.18
CA SER A 329 -9.17 -11.65 -3.84
C SER A 329 -10.29 -11.87 -2.82
N ILE A 330 -11.37 -11.07 -2.87
CA ILE A 330 -12.51 -11.23 -1.96
C ILE A 330 -13.31 -12.49 -2.30
N ASP A 331 -13.51 -12.78 -3.58
CA ASP A 331 -14.22 -14.00 -4.02
C ASP A 331 -13.45 -15.27 -3.63
N GLU A 332 -12.13 -15.28 -3.78
CA GLU A 332 -11.24 -16.36 -3.32
C GLU A 332 -11.33 -16.58 -1.80
N VAL A 333 -11.30 -15.49 -1.02
CA VAL A 333 -11.44 -15.60 0.43
C VAL A 333 -12.83 -16.07 0.82
N ARG A 334 -13.88 -15.61 0.12
CA ARG A 334 -15.24 -16.09 0.34
C ARG A 334 -15.39 -17.59 0.06
N GLN A 335 -14.77 -18.08 -1.02
CA GLN A 335 -14.70 -19.52 -1.30
C GLN A 335 -13.98 -20.27 -0.18
N THR A 336 -12.84 -19.74 0.28
CA THR A 336 -12.08 -20.30 1.41
C THR A 336 -12.93 -20.41 2.68
N VAL A 337 -13.79 -19.42 2.98
CA VAL A 337 -14.73 -19.49 4.11
C VAL A 337 -15.70 -20.67 3.96
N TYR A 338 -16.26 -20.90 2.76
CA TYR A 338 -17.17 -22.04 2.53
C TYR A 338 -16.45 -23.37 2.64
N GLU A 339 -15.25 -23.50 2.09
CA GLU A 339 -14.44 -24.72 2.20
C GLU A 339 -14.07 -25.01 3.66
N ALA A 340 -13.59 -24.01 4.40
CA ALA A 340 -13.31 -24.12 5.82
C ALA A 340 -14.54 -24.56 6.63
N PHE A 341 -15.70 -23.95 6.37
CA PHE A 341 -16.95 -24.28 7.05
C PHE A 341 -17.37 -25.74 6.81
N ILE A 342 -17.29 -26.21 5.57
CA ILE A 342 -17.61 -27.60 5.22
C ILE A 342 -16.65 -28.58 5.91
N LEU A 343 -15.34 -28.29 5.88
CA LEU A 343 -14.34 -29.16 6.52
C LEU A 343 -14.53 -29.23 8.04
N VAL A 344 -14.84 -28.10 8.67
CA VAL A 344 -15.13 -28.07 10.12
C VAL A 344 -16.36 -28.89 10.45
N ILE A 345 -17.45 -28.81 9.67
CA ILE A 345 -18.65 -29.63 9.86
C ILE A 345 -18.32 -31.12 9.74
N ILE A 346 -17.54 -31.50 8.73
CA ILE A 346 -17.14 -32.90 8.52
C ILE A 346 -16.39 -33.43 9.75
N ILE A 347 -15.44 -32.67 10.26
CA ILE A 347 -14.65 -33.09 11.44
C ILE A 347 -15.51 -33.20 12.69
N ILE A 348 -16.34 -32.19 12.96
CA ILE A 348 -17.26 -32.24 14.10
C ILE A 348 -18.16 -33.47 14.01
N PHE A 349 -18.70 -33.76 12.84
CA PHE A 349 -19.54 -34.93 12.63
C PHE A 349 -18.77 -36.26 12.84
N LEU A 350 -17.52 -36.32 12.37
CA LEU A 350 -16.66 -37.50 12.52
C LEU A 350 -16.37 -37.83 14.00
N PHE A 351 -16.13 -36.80 14.81
CA PHE A 351 -15.88 -36.97 16.24
C PHE A 351 -17.16 -37.17 17.05
N LEU A 352 -18.22 -36.39 16.80
CA LEU A 352 -19.48 -36.49 17.56
C LEU A 352 -20.35 -37.65 17.10
N ARG A 353 -20.25 -38.07 15.83
CA ARG A 353 -20.95 -39.21 15.22
C ARG A 353 -22.47 -39.18 15.33
N ASN A 354 -23.03 -37.98 15.53
CA ASN A 354 -24.43 -37.70 15.68
C ASN A 354 -24.78 -36.36 15.03
N TRP A 355 -25.59 -36.37 13.96
CA TRP A 355 -25.96 -35.19 13.20
C TRP A 355 -26.68 -34.12 14.01
N ARG A 356 -27.48 -34.50 15.04
CA ARG A 356 -28.19 -33.52 15.90
C ARG A 356 -27.22 -32.78 16.80
N VAL A 357 -26.22 -33.46 17.31
CA VAL A 357 -25.15 -32.85 18.12
C VAL A 357 -24.27 -31.93 17.28
N THR A 358 -23.98 -32.36 16.03
CA THR A 358 -23.18 -31.57 15.08
C THR A 358 -23.90 -30.30 14.63
N LEU A 359 -25.21 -30.33 14.45
CA LEU A 359 -26.00 -29.20 13.97
C LEU A 359 -25.89 -27.97 14.90
N ILE A 360 -25.73 -28.20 16.22
CA ILE A 360 -25.69 -27.09 17.19
C ILE A 360 -24.46 -26.19 16.99
N PRO A 361 -23.22 -26.70 16.99
CA PRO A 361 -22.06 -25.87 16.66
C PRO A 361 -22.10 -25.27 15.27
N CYS A 362 -22.68 -25.98 14.27
CA CYS A 362 -22.83 -25.50 12.91
C CYS A 362 -23.71 -24.24 12.79
N ILE A 363 -24.68 -24.04 13.68
CA ILE A 363 -25.52 -22.84 13.71
C ILE A 363 -24.74 -21.65 14.34
N VAL A 364 -23.86 -21.92 15.28
CA VAL A 364 -23.09 -20.87 15.98
C VAL A 364 -22.08 -20.18 15.05
N ILE A 365 -21.47 -20.91 14.10
CA ILE A 365 -20.49 -20.35 13.17
C ILE A 365 -21.09 -19.19 12.35
N PRO A 366 -22.15 -19.36 11.54
CA PRO A 366 -22.71 -18.24 10.75
C PRO A 366 -23.23 -17.10 11.63
N VAL A 367 -23.81 -17.39 12.80
CA VAL A 367 -24.25 -16.34 13.73
C VAL A 367 -23.10 -15.46 14.16
N SER A 368 -21.96 -16.06 14.48
CA SER A 368 -20.78 -15.32 14.94
C SER A 368 -20.12 -14.53 13.80
N LEU A 369 -19.93 -15.15 12.63
CA LEU A 369 -19.33 -14.51 11.49
C LEU A 369 -20.16 -13.34 10.96
N ILE A 370 -21.45 -13.54 10.79
CA ILE A 370 -22.37 -12.49 10.30
C ILE A 370 -22.45 -11.35 11.33
N GLY A 371 -22.60 -11.69 12.61
CA GLY A 371 -22.64 -10.69 13.68
C GLY A 371 -21.38 -9.83 13.78
N THR A 372 -20.23 -10.37 13.38
CA THR A 372 -18.97 -9.63 13.38
C THR A 372 -19.02 -8.43 12.44
N PHE A 373 -19.70 -8.52 11.29
CA PHE A 373 -19.83 -7.39 10.37
C PHE A 373 -20.52 -6.17 10.99
N PHE A 374 -21.44 -6.40 11.93
CA PHE A 374 -22.03 -5.28 12.67
C PHE A 374 -21.02 -4.57 13.56
N LEU A 375 -20.17 -5.32 14.28
CA LEU A 375 -19.12 -4.73 15.11
C LEU A 375 -18.09 -3.98 14.27
N MET A 376 -17.75 -4.52 13.10
CA MET A 376 -16.87 -3.85 12.14
C MET A 376 -17.48 -2.54 11.63
N TYR A 377 -18.78 -2.53 11.33
CA TYR A 377 -19.49 -1.33 10.89
C TYR A 377 -19.48 -0.25 11.99
N VAL A 378 -19.81 -0.60 13.22
CA VAL A 378 -19.79 0.34 14.36
C VAL A 378 -18.38 0.89 14.63
N ALA A 379 -17.34 0.08 14.39
CA ALA A 379 -15.94 0.50 14.53
C ALA A 379 -15.42 1.33 13.33
N GLY A 380 -16.21 1.52 12.28
CA GLY A 380 -15.82 2.27 11.09
C GLY A 380 -14.79 1.55 10.21
N PHE A 381 -14.78 0.21 10.23
CA PHE A 381 -13.88 -0.62 9.44
C PHE A 381 -14.42 -0.90 8.03
N SER A 382 -13.62 -1.64 7.23
CA SER A 382 -13.96 -1.97 5.85
C SER A 382 -13.92 -3.49 5.61
N ILE A 383 -14.60 -3.93 4.56
CA ILE A 383 -14.40 -5.26 3.99
C ILE A 383 -13.14 -5.18 3.11
N ASN A 384 -12.11 -5.93 3.49
CA ASN A 384 -10.85 -5.98 2.79
C ASN A 384 -10.22 -7.37 2.95
N VAL A 385 -9.10 -7.62 2.26
CA VAL A 385 -8.43 -8.93 2.30
C VAL A 385 -8.10 -9.36 3.72
N LEU A 386 -7.63 -8.43 4.58
CA LEU A 386 -7.27 -8.75 5.97
C LEU A 386 -8.48 -9.00 6.86
N SER A 387 -9.52 -8.17 6.75
CA SER A 387 -10.74 -8.38 7.55
C SER A 387 -11.45 -9.67 7.14
N MET A 388 -11.47 -10.02 5.86
CA MET A 388 -12.00 -11.29 5.37
C MET A 388 -11.14 -12.47 5.80
N LEU A 389 -9.81 -12.32 5.86
CA LEU A 389 -8.90 -13.32 6.42
C LEU A 389 -9.18 -13.56 7.91
N ALA A 390 -9.50 -12.52 8.68
CA ALA A 390 -9.97 -12.65 10.05
C ALA A 390 -11.26 -13.48 10.15
N VAL A 391 -12.18 -13.31 9.21
CA VAL A 391 -13.41 -14.13 9.11
C VAL A 391 -13.08 -15.60 8.84
N VAL A 392 -12.17 -15.91 7.89
CA VAL A 392 -11.74 -17.31 7.62
C VAL A 392 -11.15 -17.97 8.88
N LEU A 393 -10.22 -17.27 9.52
CA LEU A 393 -9.58 -17.77 10.74
C LEU A 393 -10.60 -17.98 11.88
N SER A 394 -11.59 -17.11 11.95
CA SER A 394 -12.64 -17.20 12.95
C SER A 394 -13.53 -18.45 12.79
N VAL A 395 -13.67 -19.05 11.59
CA VAL A 395 -14.43 -20.28 11.37
C VAL A 395 -13.98 -21.40 12.30
N GLY A 396 -12.67 -21.63 12.40
CA GLY A 396 -12.09 -22.65 13.27
C GLY A 396 -12.11 -22.29 14.76
N LEU A 397 -12.00 -20.97 15.08
CA LEU A 397 -11.91 -20.47 16.46
C LEU A 397 -13.25 -20.46 17.19
N VAL A 398 -14.27 -20.00 16.46
CA VAL A 398 -15.61 -19.71 16.98
C VAL A 398 -16.38 -20.97 17.38
N VAL A 399 -16.11 -22.08 16.70
CA VAL A 399 -16.84 -23.32 16.91
C VAL A 399 -16.48 -24.04 18.20
N ASP A 400 -15.30 -23.81 18.73
CA ASP A 400 -14.70 -24.56 19.85
C ASP A 400 -15.54 -24.46 21.14
N ASP A 401 -15.98 -23.27 21.49
CA ASP A 401 -16.75 -23.05 22.72
C ASP A 401 -18.13 -23.75 22.66
N ALA A 402 -18.75 -23.70 21.48
CA ALA A 402 -20.01 -24.40 21.22
C ALA A 402 -19.85 -25.95 21.24
N ILE A 403 -18.70 -26.46 20.76
CA ILE A 403 -18.38 -27.88 20.81
C ILE A 403 -18.27 -28.35 22.25
N VAL A 404 -17.43 -27.68 23.05
CA VAL A 404 -17.19 -28.07 24.46
C VAL A 404 -18.50 -28.00 25.27
N MET A 405 -19.30 -26.95 25.04
CA MET A 405 -20.61 -26.80 25.68
C MET A 405 -21.55 -27.94 25.31
N THR A 406 -21.68 -28.24 24.01
CA THR A 406 -22.57 -29.28 23.50
C THR A 406 -22.16 -30.65 23.98
N GLU A 407 -20.87 -30.96 23.95
CA GLU A 407 -20.32 -32.25 24.40
C GLU A 407 -20.57 -32.49 25.90
N ASN A 408 -20.31 -31.50 26.72
CA ASN A 408 -20.51 -31.61 28.18
C ASN A 408 -22.01 -31.86 28.54
N ILE A 409 -22.91 -31.18 27.83
CA ILE A 409 -24.37 -31.42 28.00
C ILE A 409 -24.73 -32.82 27.49
N TYR A 410 -24.21 -33.26 26.35
CA TYR A 410 -24.53 -34.53 25.74
C TYR A 410 -24.07 -35.75 26.59
N ILE A 411 -22.84 -35.69 27.15
CA ILE A 411 -22.35 -36.73 28.07
C ILE A 411 -23.27 -36.92 29.27
N ARG A 412 -23.86 -35.84 29.81
CA ARG A 412 -24.80 -35.92 30.95
C ARG A 412 -26.14 -36.52 30.55
N ILE A 413 -26.62 -36.22 29.33
CA ILE A 413 -27.83 -36.86 28.80
C ILE A 413 -27.61 -38.37 28.59
N GLU A 414 -26.43 -38.78 28.10
CA GLU A 414 -26.08 -40.18 28.00
C GLU A 414 -26.02 -40.92 29.36
N ARG A 415 -25.59 -40.20 30.41
CA ARG A 415 -25.59 -40.72 31.78
C ARG A 415 -26.99 -40.83 32.42
N GLY A 416 -28.05 -40.37 31.73
CA GLY A 416 -29.44 -40.57 32.15
C GLY A 416 -30.14 -39.32 32.75
N MET A 417 -29.49 -38.16 32.74
CA MET A 417 -30.12 -36.90 33.13
C MET A 417 -31.16 -36.46 32.09
N THR A 418 -32.18 -35.73 32.54
CA THR A 418 -33.12 -35.11 31.59
C THR A 418 -32.40 -34.01 30.79
N PRO A 419 -32.77 -33.79 29.51
CA PRO A 419 -32.10 -32.77 28.69
C PRO A 419 -32.05 -31.40 29.34
N LYS A 420 -33.07 -30.99 30.07
CA LYS A 420 -33.17 -29.71 30.76
C LYS A 420 -32.21 -29.63 31.98
N GLU A 421 -32.12 -30.64 32.79
CA GLU A 421 -31.19 -30.73 33.93
C GLU A 421 -29.76 -30.83 33.46
N ALA A 422 -29.48 -31.68 32.45
CA ALA A 422 -28.17 -31.80 31.82
C ALA A 422 -27.70 -30.50 31.19
N GLY A 423 -28.61 -29.70 30.62
CA GLY A 423 -28.33 -28.39 30.06
C GLY A 423 -27.93 -27.39 31.14
N ILE A 424 -28.66 -27.31 32.23
CA ILE A 424 -28.40 -26.37 33.34
C ILE A 424 -27.09 -26.72 34.06
N GLU A 425 -26.91 -27.98 34.45
CA GLU A 425 -25.70 -28.41 35.18
C GLU A 425 -24.47 -28.43 34.30
N GLY A 426 -24.61 -28.93 33.04
CA GLY A 426 -23.52 -28.95 32.07
C GLY A 426 -23.04 -27.57 31.71
N ALA A 427 -23.93 -26.62 31.48
CA ALA A 427 -23.55 -25.25 31.22
C ALA A 427 -22.93 -24.55 32.43
N LYS A 428 -23.40 -24.83 33.66
CA LYS A 428 -22.84 -24.25 34.88
C LYS A 428 -21.40 -24.67 35.13
N GLU A 429 -21.05 -25.93 34.88
CA GLU A 429 -19.72 -26.48 35.09
C GLU A 429 -18.64 -25.83 34.24
N ILE A 430 -18.95 -25.56 32.98
CA ILE A 430 -17.96 -25.03 32.03
C ILE A 430 -18.12 -23.53 31.73
N PHE A 431 -19.06 -22.85 32.42
CA PHE A 431 -19.38 -21.42 32.17
C PHE A 431 -18.12 -20.54 32.30
N PHE A 432 -17.41 -20.66 33.43
CA PHE A 432 -16.18 -19.88 33.62
C PHE A 432 -15.05 -20.30 32.71
N ALA A 433 -14.91 -21.59 32.39
CA ALA A 433 -13.90 -22.05 31.45
C ALA A 433 -14.08 -21.44 30.03
N VAL A 434 -15.32 -21.38 29.54
CA VAL A 434 -15.64 -20.77 28.22
C VAL A 434 -15.35 -19.27 28.22
N ILE A 435 -15.75 -18.54 29.26
CA ILE A 435 -15.44 -17.10 29.39
C ILE A 435 -13.94 -16.88 29.44
N SER A 436 -13.22 -17.66 30.20
CA SER A 436 -11.78 -17.55 30.36
C SER A 436 -11.00 -17.80 29.09
N THR A 437 -11.34 -18.86 28.34
CA THR A 437 -10.71 -19.15 27.05
C THR A 437 -10.94 -18.02 26.06
N SER A 438 -12.13 -17.45 26.04
CA SER A 438 -12.48 -16.33 25.17
C SER A 438 -11.75 -15.04 25.56
N VAL A 439 -11.71 -14.71 26.86
CA VAL A 439 -10.97 -13.53 27.36
C VAL A 439 -9.47 -13.67 27.07
N THR A 440 -8.90 -14.86 27.26
CA THR A 440 -7.48 -15.13 26.96
C THR A 440 -7.21 -14.94 25.46
N LEU A 441 -8.10 -15.41 24.61
CA LEU A 441 -7.95 -15.25 23.15
C LEU A 441 -8.05 -13.79 22.71
N ILE A 442 -8.99 -13.02 23.27
CA ILE A 442 -9.12 -11.58 23.01
C ILE A 442 -7.87 -10.84 23.48
N ALA A 443 -7.31 -11.21 24.64
CA ALA A 443 -6.11 -10.59 25.20
C ALA A 443 -4.87 -10.76 24.32
N VAL A 444 -4.79 -11.78 23.48
CA VAL A 444 -3.71 -11.95 22.49
C VAL A 444 -3.77 -10.88 21.43
N PHE A 445 -4.97 -10.53 20.99
CA PHE A 445 -5.17 -9.55 19.91
C PHE A 445 -5.18 -8.11 20.42
N PHE A 446 -5.43 -7.89 21.69
CA PHE A 446 -5.55 -6.55 22.29
C PHE A 446 -4.27 -5.69 22.14
N PRO A 447 -3.05 -6.21 22.32
CA PRO A 447 -1.82 -5.43 22.07
C PRO A 447 -1.68 -4.90 20.66
N ILE A 448 -2.19 -5.62 19.66
CA ILE A 448 -2.12 -5.22 18.26
C ILE A 448 -2.94 -3.94 17.99
N VAL A 449 -4.01 -3.72 18.75
CA VAL A 449 -4.84 -2.51 18.64
C VAL A 449 -4.07 -1.24 19.01
N PHE A 450 -3.06 -1.36 19.89
CA PHE A 450 -2.21 -0.26 20.35
C PHE A 450 -0.93 -0.09 19.55
N MET A 451 -0.68 -0.95 18.56
CA MET A 451 0.47 -0.78 17.69
C MET A 451 0.31 0.48 16.84
N GLU A 452 1.39 1.23 16.75
CA GLU A 452 1.50 2.40 15.89
C GLU A 452 2.06 2.02 14.52
N GLY A 453 2.03 2.96 13.57
CA GLY A 453 2.55 2.78 12.23
C GLY A 453 1.61 1.98 11.30
N MET A 454 2.12 1.69 10.12
CA MET A 454 1.38 1.00 9.05
C MET A 454 0.88 -0.38 9.49
N THR A 455 1.75 -1.18 10.12
CA THR A 455 1.41 -2.53 10.57
C THR A 455 0.29 -2.51 11.61
N GLY A 456 0.33 -1.57 12.55
CA GLY A 456 -0.72 -1.43 13.55
C GLY A 456 -2.09 -1.14 12.93
N ARG A 457 -2.15 -0.23 11.95
CA ARG A 457 -3.42 0.07 11.24
C ARG A 457 -3.93 -1.10 10.41
N LEU A 458 -3.05 -1.77 9.65
CA LEU A 458 -3.41 -2.95 8.87
C LEU A 458 -4.08 -4.02 9.72
N PHE A 459 -3.48 -4.32 10.87
CA PHE A 459 -3.93 -5.44 11.69
C PHE A 459 -4.92 -5.07 12.81
N ARG A 460 -5.23 -3.79 12.98
CA ARG A 460 -6.28 -3.34 13.89
C ARG A 460 -7.65 -3.89 13.47
N GLU A 461 -8.00 -3.77 12.18
CA GLU A 461 -9.26 -4.30 11.65
C GLU A 461 -9.31 -5.82 11.76
N PHE A 462 -8.21 -6.50 11.43
CA PHE A 462 -8.05 -7.94 11.60
C PHE A 462 -8.24 -8.40 13.05
N SER A 463 -7.54 -7.77 13.99
CA SER A 463 -7.59 -8.13 15.42
C SER A 463 -8.95 -7.86 16.04
N MET A 464 -9.57 -6.74 15.71
CA MET A 464 -10.93 -6.41 16.17
C MET A 464 -11.97 -7.32 15.52
N GLY A 465 -11.78 -7.72 14.24
CA GLY A 465 -12.64 -8.67 13.57
C GLY A 465 -12.66 -10.03 14.27
N ILE A 466 -11.48 -10.61 14.57
CA ILE A 466 -11.39 -11.86 15.32
C ILE A 466 -11.96 -11.71 16.74
N SER A 467 -11.58 -10.64 17.44
CA SER A 467 -12.07 -10.40 18.81
C SER A 467 -13.59 -10.27 18.84
N GLY A 468 -14.17 -9.58 17.85
CA GLY A 468 -15.62 -9.47 17.69
C GLY A 468 -16.29 -10.82 17.43
N ALA A 469 -15.72 -11.63 16.55
CA ALA A 469 -16.23 -12.99 16.28
C ALA A 469 -16.21 -13.86 17.53
N VAL A 470 -15.14 -13.78 18.32
CA VAL A 470 -15.00 -14.52 19.61
C VAL A 470 -16.03 -14.04 20.61
N VAL A 471 -16.25 -12.73 20.77
CA VAL A 471 -17.25 -12.18 21.70
C VAL A 471 -18.65 -12.69 21.35
N ILE A 472 -19.04 -12.61 20.07
CA ILE A 472 -20.36 -13.08 19.61
C ILE A 472 -20.47 -14.60 19.75
N SER A 473 -19.39 -15.34 19.44
CA SER A 473 -19.36 -16.79 19.61
C SER A 473 -19.57 -17.21 21.06
N THR A 474 -18.84 -16.58 21.97
CA THR A 474 -18.97 -16.84 23.41
C THR A 474 -20.40 -16.57 23.87
N PHE A 475 -20.99 -15.46 23.42
CA PHE A 475 -22.37 -15.14 23.72
C PHE A 475 -23.31 -16.22 23.16
N ALA A 476 -23.10 -16.65 21.91
CA ALA A 476 -23.91 -17.71 21.28
C ALA A 476 -23.70 -19.07 21.97
N ALA A 477 -22.46 -19.41 22.34
CA ALA A 477 -22.15 -20.66 23.06
C ALA A 477 -22.79 -20.71 24.45
N LEU A 478 -22.94 -19.57 25.13
CA LEU A 478 -23.57 -19.48 26.45
C LEU A 478 -25.10 -19.30 26.38
N THR A 479 -25.69 -18.97 25.24
CA THR A 479 -27.12 -18.70 25.10
C THR A 479 -27.83 -19.72 24.19
N ILE A 480 -27.56 -19.65 22.87
CA ILE A 480 -28.25 -20.49 21.89
C ILE A 480 -27.84 -21.96 21.98
N THR A 481 -26.54 -22.24 22.26
CA THR A 481 -26.03 -23.61 22.32
C THR A 481 -26.71 -24.45 23.39
N PRO A 482 -26.74 -24.04 24.70
CA PRO A 482 -27.43 -24.82 25.72
C PRO A 482 -28.95 -24.89 25.48
N MET A 483 -29.57 -23.85 24.94
CA MET A 483 -30.99 -23.87 24.58
C MET A 483 -31.28 -24.89 23.50
N LEU A 484 -30.49 -24.91 22.39
CA LEU A 484 -30.66 -25.90 21.32
C LEU A 484 -30.33 -27.31 21.80
N ALA A 485 -29.30 -27.49 22.63
CA ALA A 485 -28.94 -28.77 23.21
C ALA A 485 -30.12 -29.39 24.00
N THR A 486 -30.81 -28.61 24.83
CA THR A 486 -31.97 -29.09 25.57
C THR A 486 -33.19 -29.44 24.72
N LYS A 487 -33.29 -28.91 23.47
CA LYS A 487 -34.40 -29.13 22.55
C LYS A 487 -34.12 -30.24 21.52
N LEU A 488 -32.86 -30.35 21.05
CA LEU A 488 -32.50 -31.23 19.92
C LEU A 488 -31.87 -32.54 20.40
N LEU A 489 -31.23 -32.57 21.57
CA LEU A 489 -30.53 -33.75 22.06
C LEU A 489 -31.49 -34.67 22.83
N VAL A 490 -31.46 -35.94 22.44
CA VAL A 490 -32.25 -37.01 23.05
C VAL A 490 -31.30 -38.19 23.31
N ARG A 491 -31.56 -38.91 24.43
CA ARG A 491 -30.82 -40.13 24.72
C ARG A 491 -31.07 -41.16 23.60
N GLN A 492 -29.99 -41.63 22.98
CA GLN A 492 -30.06 -42.64 21.94
C GLN A 492 -30.05 -44.04 22.54
N GLU A 493 -31.16 -44.76 22.47
CA GLU A 493 -31.26 -46.16 22.92
C GLU A 493 -30.57 -47.13 21.95
N ARG A 494 -30.50 -46.79 20.65
CA ARG A 494 -29.79 -47.56 19.65
C ARG A 494 -28.67 -46.73 19.05
N LYS A 495 -27.43 -47.27 19.21
CA LYS A 495 -26.24 -46.61 18.60
C LYS A 495 -26.27 -46.85 17.07
N SER A 496 -25.96 -45.75 16.31
CA SER A 496 -25.85 -45.79 14.85
C SER A 496 -24.78 -46.81 14.39
N TRP A 497 -24.97 -47.40 13.21
CA TRP A 497 -24.01 -48.29 12.57
C TRP A 497 -22.62 -47.62 12.46
N PHE A 498 -22.59 -46.34 12.09
CA PHE A 498 -21.36 -45.56 11.99
C PHE A 498 -20.67 -45.42 13.37
N TYR A 499 -21.44 -45.20 14.43
CA TYR A 499 -20.91 -45.13 15.78
C TYR A 499 -20.25 -46.46 16.18
N SER A 500 -20.91 -47.59 15.95
CA SER A 500 -20.42 -48.90 16.33
C SER A 500 -19.15 -49.30 15.55
N LYS A 501 -19.04 -48.91 14.28
CA LYS A 501 -17.88 -49.20 13.45
C LYS A 501 -16.66 -48.35 13.79
N THR A 502 -16.86 -47.10 14.23
CA THR A 502 -15.78 -46.16 14.57
C THR A 502 -15.36 -46.20 16.04
N GLU A 503 -16.17 -46.76 16.94
CA GLU A 503 -15.90 -46.84 18.37
C GLU A 503 -14.56 -47.55 18.69
N PRO A 504 -14.21 -48.71 18.06
CA PRO A 504 -12.94 -49.37 18.34
C PRO A 504 -11.71 -48.50 18.08
N PHE A 505 -11.77 -47.61 17.10
CA PHE A 505 -10.71 -46.66 16.81
C PHE A 505 -10.52 -45.63 17.97
N PHE A 506 -11.59 -45.04 18.46
CA PHE A 506 -11.51 -44.08 19.56
C PHE A 506 -11.12 -44.72 20.89
N VAL A 507 -11.60 -45.95 21.15
CA VAL A 507 -11.18 -46.72 22.32
C VAL A 507 -9.70 -47.10 22.22
N GLY A 508 -9.26 -47.53 21.04
CA GLY A 508 -7.86 -47.83 20.77
C GLY A 508 -6.96 -46.60 20.97
N MET A 509 -7.37 -45.45 20.47
CA MET A 509 -6.69 -44.15 20.65
C MET A 509 -6.56 -43.76 22.13
N ASN A 510 -7.65 -43.84 22.90
CA ASN A 510 -7.63 -43.57 24.33
C ASN A 510 -6.68 -44.52 25.09
N ASN A 511 -6.75 -45.83 24.83
CA ASN A 511 -5.88 -46.82 25.46
C ASN A 511 -4.40 -46.65 25.07
N PHE A 512 -4.14 -46.26 23.83
CA PHE A 512 -2.78 -45.94 23.37
C PHE A 512 -2.23 -44.73 24.13
N TYR A 513 -3.04 -43.63 24.19
CA TYR A 513 -2.65 -42.42 24.90
C TYR A 513 -2.43 -42.68 26.39
N GLN A 514 -3.32 -43.45 27.05
CA GLN A 514 -3.18 -43.79 28.46
C GLN A 514 -1.85 -44.50 28.73
N ARG A 515 -1.50 -45.52 27.90
CA ARG A 515 -0.23 -46.27 28.06
C ARG A 515 1.00 -45.38 27.86
N THR A 516 0.96 -44.53 26.82
CA THR A 516 2.08 -43.66 26.49
C THR A 516 2.23 -42.54 27.51
N LEU A 517 1.12 -41.92 27.97
CA LEU A 517 1.13 -40.87 28.98
C LEU A 517 1.66 -41.44 30.35
N ALA A 518 1.17 -42.58 30.77
CA ALA A 518 1.66 -43.21 32.02
C ALA A 518 3.17 -43.52 31.92
N GLY A 519 3.65 -44.02 30.76
CA GLY A 519 5.07 -44.20 30.52
C GLY A 519 5.88 -42.89 30.53
N PHE A 520 5.33 -41.80 29.99
CA PHE A 520 5.95 -40.48 29.96
C PHE A 520 5.97 -39.86 31.38
N LEU A 521 4.89 -39.96 32.14
CA LEU A 521 4.82 -39.46 33.53
C LEU A 521 5.77 -40.15 34.46
N ARG A 522 6.08 -41.46 34.24
CA ARG A 522 7.14 -42.14 34.97
C ARG A 522 8.53 -41.59 34.66
N ARG A 523 8.76 -41.07 33.43
CA ARG A 523 10.01 -40.46 32.97
C ARG A 523 9.85 -38.95 32.73
N ARG A 524 9.06 -38.29 33.58
CA ARG A 524 8.65 -36.86 33.42
C ARG A 524 9.80 -35.87 33.25
N TRP A 525 11.01 -36.22 33.66
CA TRP A 525 12.22 -35.41 33.42
C TRP A 525 12.53 -35.17 31.94
N VAL A 526 12.08 -36.03 31.03
CA VAL A 526 12.26 -35.91 29.57
C VAL A 526 11.56 -34.67 29.01
N ALA A 527 10.56 -34.13 29.70
CA ALA A 527 9.88 -32.90 29.29
C ALA A 527 10.84 -31.70 29.27
N LEU A 528 11.79 -31.58 30.20
CA LEU A 528 12.73 -30.46 30.29
C LEU A 528 13.71 -30.39 29.12
N PRO A 529 14.46 -31.43 28.76
CA PRO A 529 15.33 -31.38 27.58
C PRO A 529 14.56 -31.23 26.28
N LEU A 530 13.32 -31.72 26.19
CA LEU A 530 12.48 -31.49 25.01
C LEU A 530 12.09 -30.01 24.85
N ILE A 531 11.72 -29.34 25.94
CA ILE A 531 11.45 -27.88 25.92
C ILE A 531 12.74 -27.12 25.57
N ALA A 532 13.87 -27.47 26.16
CA ALA A 532 15.16 -26.87 25.85
C ALA A 532 15.54 -27.04 24.38
N LEU A 533 15.28 -28.21 23.81
CA LEU A 533 15.48 -28.49 22.39
C LEU A 533 14.58 -27.56 21.52
N MET A 534 13.29 -27.41 21.87
CA MET A 534 12.38 -26.54 21.13
C MET A 534 12.81 -25.07 21.21
N VAL A 535 13.22 -24.59 22.38
CA VAL A 535 13.74 -23.21 22.52
C VAL A 535 15.04 -23.01 21.73
N GLY A 536 15.94 -23.99 21.73
CA GLY A 536 17.16 -23.95 20.90
C GLY A 536 16.84 -23.93 19.40
N LEU A 537 15.85 -24.72 18.98
CA LEU A 537 15.38 -24.77 17.61
C LEU A 537 14.75 -23.42 17.18
N ILE A 538 13.98 -22.77 18.05
CA ILE A 538 13.46 -21.41 17.81
C ILE A 538 14.61 -20.46 17.54
N GLY A 539 15.63 -20.41 18.40
CA GLY A 539 16.77 -19.50 18.25
C GLY A 539 17.56 -19.73 16.96
N TRP A 540 17.67 -20.98 16.54
CA TRP A 540 18.35 -21.33 15.28
C TRP A 540 17.51 -20.95 14.06
N LEU A 541 16.24 -21.37 14.01
CA LEU A 541 15.35 -21.12 12.87
C LEU A 541 15.00 -19.64 12.72
N TRP A 542 14.86 -18.90 13.80
CA TRP A 542 14.59 -17.46 13.77
C TRP A 542 15.69 -16.68 13.03
N ARG A 543 16.94 -17.14 13.12
CA ARG A 543 18.08 -16.56 12.39
C ARG A 543 18.21 -17.10 10.97
N ALA A 544 17.77 -18.33 10.74
CA ALA A 544 17.91 -19.00 9.45
C ALA A 544 16.81 -18.60 8.44
N ILE A 545 15.59 -18.31 8.91
CA ILE A 545 14.48 -17.91 8.05
C ILE A 545 14.66 -16.46 7.62
N PRO A 546 14.67 -16.17 6.30
CA PRO A 546 14.79 -14.82 5.81
C PRO A 546 13.59 -13.96 6.21
N ALA A 547 13.81 -12.67 6.52
CA ALA A 547 12.78 -11.73 6.93
C ALA A 547 12.49 -10.70 5.83
N GLU A 548 11.21 -10.53 5.50
CA GLU A 548 10.71 -9.51 4.58
C GLU A 548 9.45 -8.84 5.13
N MET A 549 9.00 -7.75 4.52
CA MET A 549 7.80 -7.06 4.97
C MET A 549 6.55 -7.88 4.63
N ALA A 550 6.37 -8.24 3.37
CA ALA A 550 5.31 -9.12 2.88
C ALA A 550 5.76 -9.84 1.61
N PRO A 551 5.27 -11.05 1.31
CA PRO A 551 5.58 -11.74 0.08
C PRO A 551 4.99 -10.99 -1.11
N LEU A 552 5.67 -11.06 -2.25
CA LEU A 552 5.13 -10.52 -3.51
C LEU A 552 3.90 -11.32 -3.94
N GLU A 553 2.86 -10.61 -4.35
CA GLU A 553 1.62 -11.17 -4.86
C GLU A 553 1.58 -11.14 -6.39
N ASP A 554 0.97 -12.16 -6.97
CA ASP A 554 0.67 -12.15 -8.40
C ASP A 554 -0.57 -11.28 -8.64
N ARG A 555 -0.36 -10.10 -9.22
CA ARG A 555 -1.40 -9.12 -9.53
C ARG A 555 -1.71 -9.04 -11.03
N SER A 556 -1.15 -9.95 -11.80
CA SER A 556 -1.22 -9.93 -13.26
C SER A 556 -0.72 -8.62 -13.87
N GLN A 557 0.26 -7.96 -13.22
CA GLN A 557 0.83 -6.68 -13.66
C GLN A 557 2.34 -6.62 -13.44
N ILE A 558 3.07 -6.23 -14.49
CA ILE A 558 4.52 -5.99 -14.46
C ILE A 558 4.77 -4.58 -15.00
N SER A 559 5.73 -3.86 -14.43
CA SER A 559 6.18 -2.57 -14.93
C SER A 559 7.66 -2.62 -15.27
N ILE A 560 8.05 -2.01 -16.40
CA ILE A 560 9.45 -1.78 -16.76
C ILE A 560 9.68 -0.29 -16.75
N ASN A 561 10.52 0.18 -15.85
CA ASN A 561 10.92 1.58 -15.81
C ASN A 561 12.18 1.78 -16.62
N THR A 562 12.16 2.74 -17.55
CA THR A 562 13.30 3.12 -18.36
C THR A 562 13.81 4.49 -17.94
N ARG A 563 15.12 4.64 -17.85
CA ARG A 563 15.78 5.90 -17.47
C ARG A 563 16.95 6.16 -18.41
N GLY A 564 16.95 7.31 -19.05
CA GLY A 564 18.07 7.76 -19.86
C GLY A 564 19.28 8.11 -19.00
N SER A 565 20.45 8.21 -19.63
CA SER A 565 21.60 8.90 -19.05
C SER A 565 21.23 10.36 -18.79
N GLU A 566 21.87 10.98 -17.80
CA GLU A 566 21.62 12.41 -17.53
C GLU A 566 22.01 13.25 -18.75
N GLY A 567 21.08 14.14 -19.17
CA GLY A 567 21.22 14.89 -20.44
C GLY A 567 20.73 14.18 -21.68
N ALA A 568 20.26 12.94 -21.59
CA ALA A 568 19.64 12.27 -22.74
C ALA A 568 18.37 13.03 -23.20
N THR A 569 18.20 13.13 -24.51
CA THR A 569 17.02 13.77 -25.08
C THR A 569 15.76 12.92 -24.90
N TYR A 570 14.60 13.58 -24.94
CA TYR A 570 13.31 12.89 -24.92
C TYR A 570 13.17 11.86 -26.03
N GLU A 571 13.63 12.20 -27.25
CA GLU A 571 13.55 11.32 -28.43
C GLU A 571 14.39 10.06 -28.23
N TYR A 572 15.60 10.20 -27.69
CA TYR A 572 16.46 9.06 -27.39
C TYR A 572 15.78 8.09 -26.40
N LEU A 573 15.19 8.63 -25.33
CA LEU A 573 14.50 7.80 -24.35
C LEU A 573 13.21 7.19 -24.89
N ARG A 574 12.49 7.94 -25.72
CA ARG A 574 11.31 7.44 -26.42
C ARG A 574 11.67 6.22 -27.27
N ASP A 575 12.69 6.36 -28.12
CA ASP A 575 13.10 5.30 -29.04
C ASP A 575 13.61 4.07 -28.26
N TYR A 576 14.31 4.27 -27.15
CA TYR A 576 14.71 3.19 -26.25
C TYR A 576 13.51 2.51 -25.59
N THR A 577 12.53 3.26 -25.15
CA THR A 577 11.31 2.70 -24.52
C THR A 577 10.48 1.92 -25.55
N GLU A 578 10.47 2.35 -26.80
CA GLU A 578 9.86 1.60 -27.90
C GLU A 578 10.63 0.30 -28.20
N ASP A 579 11.96 0.28 -28.09
CA ASP A 579 12.76 -0.95 -28.20
C ASP A 579 12.40 -1.95 -27.09
N ILE A 580 12.18 -1.46 -25.86
CA ILE A 580 11.71 -2.28 -24.75
C ILE A 580 10.28 -2.77 -24.99
N ASN A 581 9.39 -1.94 -25.53
CA ASN A 581 8.03 -2.35 -25.85
C ASN A 581 8.00 -3.51 -26.85
N ARG A 582 8.79 -3.42 -27.92
CA ARG A 582 8.95 -4.50 -28.90
C ARG A 582 9.54 -5.79 -28.30
N LEU A 583 10.44 -5.65 -27.32
CA LEU A 583 10.98 -6.79 -26.59
C LEU A 583 9.88 -7.48 -25.76
N VAL A 584 9.03 -6.72 -25.10
CA VAL A 584 7.88 -7.25 -24.34
C VAL A 584 6.92 -7.99 -25.26
N ASP A 585 6.55 -7.39 -26.41
CA ASP A 585 5.65 -8.02 -27.39
C ASP A 585 6.18 -9.36 -27.90
N SER A 586 7.52 -9.53 -27.95
CA SER A 586 8.15 -10.78 -28.39
C SER A 586 8.28 -11.85 -27.32
N LEU A 587 8.42 -11.48 -26.03
CA LEU A 587 8.72 -12.40 -24.92
C LEU A 587 7.50 -12.75 -24.07
N VAL A 588 6.46 -11.93 -24.08
CA VAL A 588 5.30 -12.07 -23.19
C VAL A 588 4.01 -12.24 -24.00
N PRO A 589 3.77 -13.41 -24.58
CA PRO A 589 2.50 -13.67 -25.28
C PRO A 589 1.28 -13.62 -24.36
N GLU A 590 1.46 -13.74 -23.05
CA GLU A 590 0.41 -13.61 -22.05
C GLU A 590 0.02 -12.14 -21.75
N ALA A 591 0.64 -11.18 -22.43
CA ALA A 591 0.25 -9.77 -22.27
C ALA A 591 -1.14 -9.50 -22.87
N LYS A 592 -2.06 -9.07 -22.06
CA LYS A 592 -3.39 -8.60 -22.46
C LYS A 592 -3.34 -7.18 -23.02
N SER A 593 -2.54 -6.32 -22.39
CA SER A 593 -2.26 -4.98 -22.87
C SER A 593 -0.89 -4.50 -22.42
N VAL A 594 -0.23 -3.74 -23.29
CA VAL A 594 1.06 -3.12 -23.03
C VAL A 594 0.91 -1.61 -23.21
N THR A 595 1.10 -0.86 -22.11
CA THR A 595 1.00 0.60 -22.09
C THR A 595 2.38 1.19 -21.93
N ALA A 596 2.85 1.94 -22.93
CA ALA A 596 4.10 2.68 -22.87
C ALA A 596 3.82 4.17 -22.63
N ARG A 597 4.49 4.75 -21.62
CA ARG A 597 4.47 6.17 -21.32
C ARG A 597 5.90 6.69 -21.24
N VAL A 598 6.18 7.80 -21.91
CA VAL A 598 7.47 8.48 -21.85
C VAL A 598 7.26 9.95 -21.54
N SER A 599 8.09 10.47 -20.67
CA SER A 599 8.20 11.89 -20.33
C SER A 599 9.67 12.28 -20.30
N SER A 600 9.98 13.57 -20.10
CA SER A 600 11.37 14.03 -20.00
C SER A 600 12.11 13.27 -18.89
N GLY A 601 13.14 12.51 -19.22
CA GLY A 601 14.04 11.80 -18.31
C GLY A 601 13.58 10.41 -17.83
N SER A 602 12.32 10.01 -18.06
CA SER A 602 11.82 8.70 -17.64
C SER A 602 10.79 8.12 -18.61
N GLY A 603 10.82 6.79 -18.77
CA GLY A 603 9.79 6.04 -19.44
C GLY A 603 9.29 4.89 -18.56
N ASN A 604 8.08 4.42 -18.83
CA ASN A 604 7.47 3.30 -18.14
C ASN A 604 6.69 2.46 -19.15
N VAL A 605 6.93 1.16 -19.14
CA VAL A 605 6.15 0.18 -19.90
C VAL A 605 5.40 -0.67 -18.88
N ARG A 606 4.07 -0.58 -18.88
CA ARG A 606 3.21 -1.39 -18.01
C ARG A 606 2.59 -2.50 -18.84
N ILE A 607 2.71 -3.71 -18.32
CA ILE A 607 2.21 -4.94 -18.91
C ILE A 607 1.08 -5.44 -18.03
N ALA A 608 -0.12 -5.53 -18.55
CA ALA A 608 -1.22 -6.25 -17.91
C ALA A 608 -1.25 -7.65 -18.50
N LEU A 609 -1.17 -8.67 -17.67
CA LEU A 609 -1.20 -10.08 -18.06
C LEU A 609 -2.64 -10.60 -18.12
N THR A 610 -2.82 -11.72 -18.81
CA THR A 610 -4.06 -12.52 -18.75
C THR A 610 -4.26 -13.06 -17.33
N ASP A 611 -5.47 -13.50 -17.02
CA ASP A 611 -5.81 -14.01 -15.70
C ASP A 611 -4.95 -15.22 -15.33
N ILE A 612 -4.66 -15.41 -14.05
CA ILE A 612 -3.75 -16.48 -13.55
C ILE A 612 -4.17 -17.86 -14.06
N ALA A 613 -5.47 -18.12 -14.15
CA ALA A 613 -6.03 -19.40 -14.61
C ALA A 613 -5.81 -19.65 -16.12
N GLU A 614 -5.57 -18.62 -16.92
CA GLU A 614 -5.41 -18.69 -18.38
C GLU A 614 -3.95 -18.79 -18.82
N ARG A 615 -2.98 -18.58 -17.93
CA ARG A 615 -1.56 -18.58 -18.24
C ARG A 615 -0.79 -19.70 -17.55
N LYS A 616 0.31 -20.10 -18.18
CA LYS A 616 1.18 -21.16 -17.65
C LYS A 616 2.30 -20.62 -16.76
N ARG A 617 2.81 -19.41 -17.09
CA ARG A 617 3.89 -18.77 -16.33
C ARG A 617 3.31 -17.82 -15.30
N SER A 618 3.86 -17.86 -14.09
CA SER A 618 3.56 -16.87 -13.04
C SER A 618 4.11 -15.49 -13.41
N GLN A 619 3.55 -14.44 -12.80
CA GLN A 619 4.09 -13.09 -12.93
C GLN A 619 5.58 -13.02 -12.54
N MET A 620 6.00 -13.78 -11.51
CA MET A 620 7.37 -13.82 -11.03
C MET A 620 8.32 -14.42 -12.07
N GLU A 621 7.93 -15.52 -12.73
CA GLU A 621 8.72 -16.15 -13.79
C GLU A 621 8.87 -15.24 -15.01
N ILE A 622 7.77 -14.58 -15.43
CA ILE A 622 7.80 -13.62 -16.53
C ILE A 622 8.68 -12.41 -16.18
N ALA A 623 8.58 -11.90 -14.95
CA ALA A 623 9.40 -10.77 -14.49
C ALA A 623 10.89 -11.14 -14.41
N GLU A 624 11.25 -12.36 -14.04
CA GLU A 624 12.64 -12.85 -14.03
C GLU A 624 13.20 -12.94 -15.44
N GLU A 625 12.46 -13.51 -16.39
CA GLU A 625 12.84 -13.59 -17.81
C GLU A 625 13.00 -12.20 -18.44
N LEU A 626 12.03 -11.31 -18.21
CA LEU A 626 12.10 -9.92 -18.66
C LEU A 626 13.31 -9.20 -18.05
N SER A 627 13.60 -9.42 -16.77
CA SER A 627 14.77 -8.83 -16.11
C SER A 627 16.08 -9.25 -16.76
N ALA A 628 16.20 -10.53 -17.14
CA ALA A 628 17.37 -11.03 -17.85
C ALA A 628 17.50 -10.42 -19.25
N ALA A 629 16.38 -10.34 -19.99
CA ALA A 629 16.35 -9.80 -21.35
C ALA A 629 16.62 -8.29 -21.40
N VAL A 630 16.04 -7.52 -20.48
CA VAL A 630 16.22 -6.06 -20.39
C VAL A 630 17.66 -5.66 -20.10
N ARG A 631 18.42 -6.45 -19.32
CA ARG A 631 19.85 -6.22 -19.07
C ARG A 631 20.72 -6.27 -20.32
N THR A 632 20.28 -6.95 -21.37
CA THR A 632 21.03 -6.98 -22.64
C THR A 632 20.92 -5.67 -23.42
N LYS A 633 19.97 -4.81 -23.06
CA LYS A 633 19.71 -3.52 -23.72
C LYS A 633 20.50 -2.40 -23.04
N THR A 634 21.70 -2.13 -23.53
CA THR A 634 22.69 -1.24 -22.86
C THR A 634 22.59 0.24 -23.23
N LYS A 635 21.73 0.64 -24.19
CA LYS A 635 21.57 2.04 -24.62
C LYS A 635 21.14 2.99 -23.50
N ALA A 636 20.26 2.53 -22.62
CA ALA A 636 19.83 3.24 -21.42
C ALA A 636 19.58 2.22 -20.30
N ARG A 637 19.21 2.69 -19.12
CA ARG A 637 18.90 1.79 -18.00
C ARG A 637 17.44 1.43 -18.03
N ALA A 638 17.12 0.13 -17.85
CA ALA A 638 15.77 -0.33 -17.67
C ALA A 638 15.73 -1.40 -16.58
N PHE A 639 14.67 -1.41 -15.80
CA PHE A 639 14.49 -2.36 -14.71
C PHE A 639 13.03 -2.79 -14.61
N VAL A 640 12.88 -4.09 -14.45
CA VAL A 640 11.58 -4.74 -14.25
C VAL A 640 11.20 -4.60 -12.80
N GLN A 641 9.98 -4.15 -12.55
CA GLN A 641 9.44 -3.95 -11.23
C GLN A 641 8.10 -4.63 -11.10
N GLN A 642 7.91 -5.30 -9.97
CA GLN A 642 6.64 -5.83 -9.52
C GLN A 642 6.10 -4.94 -8.40
N GLN A 643 4.78 -4.84 -8.29
CA GLN A 643 4.16 -4.05 -7.24
C GLN A 643 4.32 -4.76 -5.90
N SER A 644 4.80 -4.06 -4.86
CA SER A 644 4.84 -4.58 -3.50
C SER A 644 3.42 -4.77 -2.95
N THR A 645 3.26 -5.71 -2.03
CA THR A 645 1.97 -6.04 -1.43
C THR A 645 1.46 -4.89 -0.57
N PHE A 646 2.33 -4.22 0.16
CA PHE A 646 2.02 -3.06 0.99
C PHE A 646 2.95 -1.89 0.67
N GLY A 647 2.44 -0.65 0.73
CA GLY A 647 3.17 0.60 0.90
C GLY A 647 4.07 1.06 -0.24
N GLY A 648 4.23 0.30 -1.30
CA GLY A 648 5.11 0.68 -2.40
C GLY A 648 4.55 1.82 -3.23
N ARG A 649 4.97 3.07 -2.97
CA ARG A 649 4.80 4.14 -3.97
C ARG A 649 5.51 3.72 -5.25
N ARG A 650 4.81 3.85 -6.38
CA ARG A 650 5.23 3.45 -7.71
C ARG A 650 6.70 3.78 -8.01
N GLY A 651 7.49 2.78 -8.31
CA GLY A 651 8.80 2.95 -8.92
C GLY A 651 10.02 2.86 -8.00
N ASN A 652 9.87 2.58 -6.71
CA ASN A 652 11.00 2.49 -5.80
C ASN A 652 11.46 1.05 -5.55
N MET A 653 12.78 0.87 -5.45
CA MET A 653 13.37 -0.40 -5.05
C MET A 653 13.14 -0.65 -3.54
N PRO A 654 13.11 -1.91 -3.07
CA PRO A 654 12.74 -2.24 -1.69
C PRO A 654 13.72 -1.67 -0.66
N VAL A 655 15.01 -1.59 -0.98
CA VAL A 655 16.02 -0.98 -0.11
C VAL A 655 16.19 0.49 -0.49
N GLN A 656 15.93 1.39 0.45
CA GLN A 656 16.10 2.84 0.30
C GLN A 656 16.86 3.39 1.49
N TYR A 657 18.11 3.76 1.22
CA TYR A 657 19.07 4.22 2.23
C TYR A 657 19.48 5.67 1.94
N VAL A 658 19.19 6.57 2.86
CA VAL A 658 19.39 8.01 2.69
C VAL A 658 20.70 8.42 3.34
N LEU A 659 21.61 8.97 2.55
CA LEU A 659 22.84 9.61 3.02
C LEU A 659 22.58 11.11 3.14
N GLN A 660 22.89 11.70 4.28
CA GLN A 660 22.68 13.11 4.55
C GLN A 660 24.02 13.77 4.87
N ALA A 661 24.25 14.95 4.29
CA ALA A 661 25.46 15.73 4.54
C ALA A 661 25.15 17.23 4.69
N THR A 662 26.10 17.99 5.20
CA THR A 662 25.98 19.44 5.37
C THR A 662 26.26 20.22 4.09
N GLY A 663 26.89 19.60 3.09
CA GLY A 663 27.22 20.21 1.79
C GLY A 663 27.23 19.18 0.67
N ILE A 664 26.99 19.66 -0.56
CA ILE A 664 26.90 18.85 -1.76
C ILE A 664 28.27 18.25 -2.15
N GLU A 665 29.37 18.98 -1.86
CA GLU A 665 30.73 18.55 -2.16
C GLU A 665 31.08 17.27 -1.42
N ARG A 666 30.63 17.15 -0.16
CA ARG A 666 30.80 15.94 0.65
C ARG A 666 30.10 14.73 0.05
N LEU A 667 28.87 14.90 -0.42
CA LEU A 667 28.14 13.83 -1.12
C LEU A 667 28.85 13.45 -2.42
N GLN A 668 29.38 14.44 -3.17
CA GLN A 668 30.11 14.20 -4.40
C GLN A 668 31.39 13.38 -4.19
N GLU A 669 32.09 13.59 -3.07
CA GLU A 669 33.29 12.84 -2.71
C GLU A 669 33.02 11.39 -2.34
N VAL A 670 31.98 11.14 -1.55
CA VAL A 670 31.70 9.82 -0.94
C VAL A 670 30.88 8.90 -1.84
N LEU A 671 29.91 9.45 -2.59
CA LEU A 671 28.97 8.65 -3.38
C LEU A 671 29.62 7.65 -4.35
N PRO A 672 30.70 7.98 -5.08
CA PRO A 672 31.33 7.02 -6.00
C PRO A 672 31.83 5.77 -5.29
N GLU A 673 32.52 5.94 -4.15
CA GLU A 673 33.05 4.82 -3.35
C GLU A 673 31.94 4.00 -2.69
N PHE A 674 30.94 4.67 -2.12
CA PHE A 674 29.77 4.02 -1.55
C PHE A 674 29.05 3.15 -2.59
N MET A 675 28.74 3.73 -3.75
CA MET A 675 28.06 3.02 -4.84
C MET A 675 28.90 1.88 -5.40
N ARG A 676 30.23 2.03 -5.49
CA ARG A 676 31.11 0.94 -5.91
C ARG A 676 30.95 -0.28 -5.01
N LYS A 677 31.00 -0.10 -3.67
CA LYS A 677 30.81 -1.19 -2.70
C LYS A 677 29.41 -1.80 -2.77
N VAL A 678 28.39 -0.98 -2.99
CA VAL A 678 27.01 -1.47 -3.19
C VAL A 678 26.91 -2.36 -4.45
N TYR A 679 27.55 -1.96 -5.56
CA TYR A 679 27.56 -2.77 -6.78
C TYR A 679 28.39 -4.06 -6.66
N GLU A 680 29.44 -4.07 -5.85
CA GLU A 680 30.25 -5.25 -5.59
C GLU A 680 29.60 -6.26 -4.64
N SER A 681 28.59 -5.83 -3.88
CA SER A 681 27.91 -6.68 -2.90
C SER A 681 27.01 -7.72 -3.57
N PRO A 682 27.12 -9.01 -3.20
CA PRO A 682 26.27 -10.09 -3.73
C PRO A 682 24.83 -10.02 -3.20
N VAL A 683 24.53 -9.13 -2.27
CA VAL A 683 23.19 -8.95 -1.69
C VAL A 683 22.28 -8.19 -2.66
N PHE A 684 22.85 -7.29 -3.47
CA PHE A 684 22.11 -6.45 -4.38
C PHE A 684 22.20 -6.95 -5.82
N GLN A 685 21.10 -6.97 -6.51
CA GLN A 685 21.01 -7.29 -7.93
C GLN A 685 21.31 -6.07 -8.79
N MET A 686 20.89 -4.90 -8.30
CA MET A 686 21.03 -3.61 -8.92
C MET A 686 20.95 -2.51 -7.86
N ALA A 687 21.56 -1.39 -8.13
CA ALA A 687 21.43 -0.20 -7.31
C ALA A 687 21.40 1.06 -8.18
N ASP A 688 20.78 2.12 -7.69
CA ASP A 688 20.82 3.46 -8.28
C ASP A 688 20.81 4.50 -7.17
N VAL A 689 21.38 5.67 -7.45
CA VAL A 689 21.31 6.82 -6.56
C VAL A 689 20.57 7.94 -7.26
N ASP A 690 19.73 8.66 -6.53
CA ASP A 690 18.95 9.76 -7.07
C ASP A 690 19.83 10.98 -7.40
N LEU A 691 20.78 11.33 -6.53
CA LEU A 691 21.72 12.44 -6.74
C LEU A 691 22.85 12.01 -7.68
N LYS A 692 22.93 12.65 -8.85
CA LYS A 692 23.92 12.38 -9.89
C LYS A 692 24.62 13.65 -10.32
N PHE A 693 25.94 13.59 -10.47
CA PHE A 693 26.79 14.71 -10.89
C PHE A 693 27.22 14.55 -12.36
N SER A 694 26.29 14.28 -13.26
CA SER A 694 26.65 13.89 -14.64
C SER A 694 25.82 14.57 -15.72
N LYS A 695 24.94 15.54 -15.36
CA LYS A 695 24.19 16.28 -16.38
C LYS A 695 25.07 17.36 -16.98
N PRO A 696 25.30 17.37 -18.31
CA PRO A 696 25.98 18.47 -18.98
C PRO A 696 25.24 19.79 -18.80
N GLU A 697 25.91 20.83 -18.40
CA GLU A 697 25.40 22.19 -18.23
C GLU A 697 26.30 23.18 -18.95
N ALA A 698 25.69 24.13 -19.67
CA ALA A 698 26.39 25.27 -20.26
C ALA A 698 26.16 26.50 -19.34
N ARG A 699 27.20 26.92 -18.66
CA ARG A 699 27.18 28.13 -17.82
C ARG A 699 27.46 29.35 -18.65
N ILE A 700 26.57 30.33 -18.56
CA ILE A 700 26.68 31.63 -19.22
C ILE A 700 27.23 32.64 -18.23
N ILE A 701 28.50 33.05 -18.41
CA ILE A 701 29.14 34.06 -17.59
C ILE A 701 29.07 35.40 -18.31
N ILE A 702 28.36 36.36 -17.71
CA ILE A 702 28.19 37.70 -18.27
C ILE A 702 29.41 38.57 -18.00
N ASN A 703 30.00 39.11 -19.05
CA ASN A 703 31.06 40.08 -18.93
C ASN A 703 30.45 41.48 -18.62
N ARG A 704 30.40 41.82 -17.32
CA ARG A 704 29.73 43.02 -16.84
C ARG A 704 30.34 44.32 -17.39
N ASP A 705 31.68 44.36 -17.54
CA ASP A 705 32.38 45.55 -18.05
C ASP A 705 32.04 45.80 -19.52
N LYS A 706 32.09 44.77 -20.35
CA LYS A 706 31.69 44.88 -21.76
C LYS A 706 30.20 45.21 -21.89
N SER A 707 29.36 44.58 -21.10
CA SER A 707 27.91 44.81 -21.13
C SER A 707 27.59 46.29 -20.80
N ASN A 708 28.20 46.83 -19.73
CA ASN A 708 28.00 48.20 -19.35
C ASN A 708 28.56 49.19 -20.39
N LEU A 709 29.73 48.88 -20.99
CA LEU A 709 30.32 49.72 -22.02
C LEU A 709 29.42 49.84 -23.28
N LEU A 710 28.77 48.72 -23.61
CA LEU A 710 27.84 48.63 -24.77
C LEU A 710 26.41 49.04 -24.45
N GLY A 711 26.12 49.42 -23.21
CA GLY A 711 24.77 49.85 -22.78
C GLY A 711 23.75 48.73 -22.72
N VAL A 712 24.21 47.50 -22.34
CA VAL A 712 23.31 46.32 -22.20
C VAL A 712 23.28 45.91 -20.76
N SER A 713 22.09 45.86 -20.15
CA SER A 713 21.92 45.41 -18.78
C SER A 713 21.96 43.89 -18.66
N THR A 714 22.39 43.37 -17.51
CA THR A 714 22.27 41.95 -17.18
C THR A 714 20.84 41.45 -17.32
N ARG A 715 19.87 42.28 -17.01
CA ARG A 715 18.43 41.97 -17.14
C ARG A 715 18.03 41.72 -18.59
N ASP A 716 18.47 42.56 -19.51
CA ASP A 716 18.13 42.44 -20.94
C ASP A 716 18.71 41.14 -21.52
N ILE A 717 19.95 40.76 -21.12
CA ILE A 717 20.55 39.47 -21.47
C ILE A 717 19.70 38.32 -20.93
N ALA A 718 19.40 38.37 -19.64
CA ALA A 718 18.64 37.30 -18.99
C ALA A 718 17.22 37.13 -19.58
N GLN A 719 16.50 38.23 -19.81
CA GLN A 719 15.16 38.20 -20.40
C GLN A 719 15.17 37.70 -21.87
N THR A 720 16.17 38.11 -22.65
CA THR A 720 16.31 37.65 -24.02
C THR A 720 16.51 36.13 -24.07
N LEU A 721 17.37 35.58 -23.21
CA LEU A 721 17.58 34.13 -23.09
C LEU A 721 16.31 33.44 -22.57
N GLN A 722 15.66 34.01 -21.56
CA GLN A 722 14.45 33.46 -20.96
C GLN A 722 13.33 33.31 -22.00
N TYR A 723 13.00 34.37 -22.71
CA TYR A 723 11.92 34.36 -23.72
C TYR A 723 12.31 33.63 -25.01
N GLY A 724 13.61 33.52 -25.31
CA GLY A 724 14.07 32.79 -26.49
C GLY A 724 14.24 31.29 -26.27
N LEU A 725 14.67 30.83 -25.09
CA LEU A 725 15.13 29.45 -24.89
C LEU A 725 14.29 28.63 -23.92
N SER A 726 13.62 29.26 -22.92
CA SER A 726 13.00 28.54 -21.81
C SER A 726 11.57 28.06 -22.10
N GLY A 727 10.95 28.47 -23.18
CA GLY A 727 9.53 28.21 -23.44
C GLY A 727 8.63 28.92 -22.44
N GLN A 728 9.06 30.10 -21.97
CA GLN A 728 8.32 30.92 -21.01
C GLN A 728 6.94 31.30 -21.56
N ARG A 729 5.94 31.24 -20.68
CA ARG A 729 4.61 31.74 -20.99
C ARG A 729 4.64 33.25 -21.23
N MET A 730 4.21 33.67 -22.41
CA MET A 730 4.11 35.08 -22.78
C MET A 730 2.73 35.71 -22.56
N GLY A 731 1.70 34.90 -22.38
CA GLY A 731 0.33 35.37 -22.18
C GLY A 731 -0.67 34.24 -22.26
N TYR A 732 -1.92 34.57 -22.43
CA TYR A 732 -3.03 33.66 -22.61
C TYR A 732 -3.88 34.02 -23.81
N PHE A 733 -4.54 33.05 -24.43
CA PHE A 733 -5.58 33.22 -25.42
C PHE A 733 -6.77 32.33 -25.09
N TYR A 734 -7.93 32.64 -25.67
CA TYR A 734 -9.14 31.87 -25.44
C TYR A 734 -9.59 31.14 -26.72
N MET A 735 -9.93 29.87 -26.56
CA MET A 735 -10.47 29.02 -27.60
C MET A 735 -11.49 28.07 -27.01
N ASN A 736 -12.67 27.91 -27.64
CA ASN A 736 -13.74 26.99 -27.18
C ASN A 736 -14.16 27.23 -25.70
N GLY A 737 -14.17 28.50 -25.24
CA GLY A 737 -14.53 28.86 -23.87
C GLY A 737 -13.47 28.55 -22.80
N LYS A 738 -12.31 28.07 -23.19
CA LYS A 738 -11.20 27.75 -22.28
C LYS A 738 -10.00 28.67 -22.53
N GLN A 739 -9.20 28.86 -21.47
CA GLN A 739 -7.97 29.64 -21.49
C GLN A 739 -6.77 28.74 -21.76
N TYR A 740 -5.94 29.13 -22.74
CA TYR A 740 -4.72 28.42 -23.11
C TYR A 740 -3.52 29.37 -23.11
N GLU A 741 -2.32 28.79 -22.97
CA GLU A 741 -1.08 29.56 -22.90
C GLU A 741 -0.54 29.94 -24.28
N ILE A 742 0.09 31.12 -24.34
CA ILE A 742 0.93 31.53 -25.45
C ILE A 742 2.38 31.31 -25.04
N LEU A 743 3.07 30.43 -25.77
CA LEU A 743 4.46 30.04 -25.49
C LEU A 743 5.35 30.49 -26.65
N ALA A 744 6.47 31.12 -26.37
CA ALA A 744 7.45 31.45 -27.39
C ALA A 744 8.77 30.72 -27.18
N GLU A 745 9.36 30.29 -28.25
CA GLU A 745 10.67 29.64 -28.27
C GLU A 745 11.35 29.89 -29.61
N ILE A 746 12.68 29.97 -29.61
CA ILE A 746 13.49 29.88 -30.83
C ILE A 746 13.32 28.48 -31.43
N ASN A 747 13.20 28.39 -32.74
CA ASN A 747 13.04 27.12 -33.42
C ASN A 747 14.17 26.16 -33.06
N ARG A 748 13.82 24.88 -32.76
CA ARG A 748 14.75 23.86 -32.27
C ARG A 748 15.96 23.66 -33.19
N GLN A 749 15.80 23.81 -34.50
CA GLN A 749 16.90 23.69 -35.48
C GLN A 749 17.95 24.79 -35.34
N GLN A 750 17.58 25.92 -34.72
CA GLN A 750 18.42 27.11 -34.54
C GLN A 750 18.89 27.26 -33.07
N ARG A 751 18.75 26.18 -32.23
CA ARG A 751 19.24 26.10 -30.85
C ARG A 751 19.71 24.68 -30.49
N ASN A 752 20.32 23.98 -31.43
CA ASN A 752 20.73 22.60 -31.24
C ASN A 752 22.22 22.44 -30.88
N LYS A 753 22.97 23.51 -30.94
CA LYS A 753 24.41 23.57 -30.60
C LYS A 753 24.72 24.80 -29.73
N PRO A 754 25.76 24.75 -28.87
CA PRO A 754 26.18 25.93 -28.11
C PRO A 754 26.51 27.14 -28.98
N ALA A 755 27.07 26.92 -30.19
CA ALA A 755 27.39 27.97 -31.12
C ALA A 755 26.15 28.73 -31.66
N ASP A 756 24.94 28.17 -31.57
CA ASP A 756 23.72 28.85 -32.02
C ASP A 756 23.36 30.06 -31.13
N LEU A 757 23.93 30.17 -29.94
CA LEU A 757 23.81 31.37 -29.08
C LEU A 757 24.39 32.63 -29.77
N GLN A 758 25.31 32.46 -30.72
CA GLN A 758 25.85 33.55 -31.52
C GLN A 758 24.79 34.20 -32.42
N SER A 759 23.72 33.51 -32.74
CA SER A 759 22.64 34.04 -33.56
C SER A 759 21.66 34.92 -32.76
N ILE A 760 21.79 34.99 -31.46
CA ILE A 760 20.92 35.76 -30.55
C ILE A 760 21.50 37.14 -30.36
N TYR A 761 20.64 38.16 -30.45
CA TYR A 761 21.01 39.56 -30.26
C TYR A 761 20.23 40.16 -29.10
N VAL A 762 20.86 41.08 -28.41
CA VAL A 762 20.28 41.86 -27.33
C VAL A 762 20.33 43.34 -27.72
N ARG A 763 19.31 44.10 -27.35
CA ARG A 763 19.27 45.55 -27.67
C ARG A 763 19.99 46.33 -26.57
N SER A 764 20.83 47.29 -26.98
CA SER A 764 21.43 48.28 -26.10
C SER A 764 20.46 49.42 -25.74
N ASP A 765 20.78 50.18 -24.71
CA ASP A 765 20.04 51.41 -24.38
C ASP A 765 19.97 52.45 -25.50
N LYS A 766 20.95 52.38 -26.44
CA LYS A 766 21.02 53.26 -27.63
C LYS A 766 20.18 52.71 -28.79
N GLY A 767 19.57 51.51 -28.62
CA GLY A 767 18.77 50.85 -29.65
C GLY A 767 19.56 50.01 -30.64
N GLU A 768 20.87 49.83 -30.45
CA GLU A 768 21.74 48.99 -31.29
C GLU A 768 21.57 47.52 -30.94
N MET A 769 21.68 46.64 -31.96
CA MET A 769 21.60 45.21 -31.79
C MET A 769 23.02 44.65 -31.52
N ILE A 770 23.26 44.15 -30.30
CA ILE A 770 24.54 43.58 -29.86
C ILE A 770 24.43 42.06 -29.87
N GLN A 771 25.32 41.41 -30.57
CA GLN A 771 25.38 39.94 -30.56
C GLN A 771 25.70 39.42 -29.16
N LEU A 772 24.97 38.44 -28.68
CA LEU A 772 25.05 37.91 -27.32
C LEU A 772 26.46 37.37 -26.99
N ASP A 773 27.12 36.73 -27.93
CA ASP A 773 28.49 36.17 -27.84
C ASP A 773 29.56 37.24 -27.44
N ASN A 774 29.34 38.50 -27.78
CA ASN A 774 30.24 39.57 -27.34
C ASN A 774 30.08 39.91 -25.86
N LEU A 775 29.00 39.55 -25.22
CA LEU A 775 28.62 39.92 -23.84
C LEU A 775 28.84 38.79 -22.85
N ILE A 776 28.99 37.54 -23.32
CA ILE A 776 29.04 36.36 -22.48
C ILE A 776 30.27 35.50 -22.79
N ALA A 777 30.67 34.68 -21.82
CA ALA A 777 31.52 33.52 -22.00
C ALA A 777 30.75 32.27 -21.66
N LEU A 778 30.90 31.21 -22.44
CA LEU A 778 30.28 29.92 -22.25
C LEU A 778 31.29 28.95 -21.63
N GLU A 779 30.93 28.36 -20.50
CA GLU A 779 31.70 27.30 -19.86
C GLU A 779 30.86 26.02 -19.80
N GLU A 780 31.41 24.92 -20.32
CA GLU A 780 30.77 23.62 -20.16
C GLU A 780 31.14 23.02 -18.80
N ASN A 781 30.15 22.63 -18.05
CA ASN A 781 30.29 22.03 -16.73
C ASN A 781 29.35 20.81 -16.60
N VAL A 782 29.45 20.09 -15.49
CA VAL A 782 28.48 19.07 -15.09
C VAL A 782 27.83 19.47 -13.79
N ALA A 783 26.53 19.35 -13.71
CA ALA A 783 25.75 19.71 -12.52
C ALA A 783 24.74 18.59 -12.19
N PRO A 784 24.30 18.49 -10.95
CA PRO A 784 23.19 17.60 -10.62
C PRO A 784 21.89 18.11 -11.25
N PRO A 785 21.13 17.22 -11.94
CA PRO A 785 19.86 17.61 -12.58
C PRO A 785 18.78 17.92 -11.56
N GLN A 786 18.90 17.37 -10.36
CA GLN A 786 18.00 17.54 -9.24
C GLN A 786 18.79 17.54 -7.94
N LEU A 787 18.31 18.34 -6.99
CA LEU A 787 18.84 18.39 -5.63
C LEU A 787 17.75 17.87 -4.68
N TYR A 788 18.21 17.13 -3.67
CA TYR A 788 17.31 16.43 -2.75
C TYR A 788 17.60 16.84 -1.32
N HIS A 789 16.54 17.13 -0.56
CA HIS A 789 16.65 17.25 0.88
C HIS A 789 15.82 16.17 1.57
N TYR A 790 16.34 15.69 2.69
CA TYR A 790 15.62 14.86 3.64
C TYR A 790 15.76 15.46 5.04
N ASN A 791 14.63 15.85 5.63
CA ASN A 791 14.58 16.57 6.90
C ASN A 791 15.48 17.82 6.90
N ARG A 792 15.46 18.58 5.79
CA ARG A 792 16.25 19.80 5.54
C ARG A 792 17.76 19.62 5.34
N PHE A 793 18.27 18.40 5.36
CA PHE A 793 19.66 18.13 5.00
C PHE A 793 19.75 17.75 3.53
N LEU A 794 20.76 18.25 2.86
CA LEU A 794 21.13 17.76 1.54
C LEU A 794 21.31 16.25 1.61
N SER A 795 20.71 15.55 0.69
CA SER A 795 20.66 14.09 0.76
C SER A 795 20.85 13.41 -0.59
N ALA A 796 21.31 12.18 -0.52
CA ALA A 796 21.32 11.25 -1.63
C ALA A 796 20.66 9.94 -1.18
N THR A 797 19.62 9.50 -1.89
CA THR A 797 18.94 8.24 -1.60
C THR A 797 19.50 7.15 -2.51
N VAL A 798 20.18 6.18 -1.89
CA VAL A 798 20.61 4.96 -2.57
C VAL A 798 19.47 3.97 -2.54
N SER A 799 18.96 3.61 -3.71
CA SER A 799 17.91 2.61 -3.89
C SER A 799 18.51 1.33 -4.47
N ALA A 800 18.21 0.17 -3.86
CA ALA A 800 18.75 -1.10 -4.31
C ALA A 800 17.68 -2.18 -4.40
N GLY A 801 17.76 -2.96 -5.49
CA GLY A 801 17.00 -4.18 -5.69
C GLY A 801 17.77 -5.38 -5.16
N LEU A 802 17.09 -6.29 -4.51
CA LEU A 802 17.68 -7.46 -3.85
C LEU A 802 18.00 -8.58 -4.85
N ALA A 803 19.09 -9.29 -4.61
CA ALA A 803 19.41 -10.51 -5.36
C ALA A 803 18.42 -11.63 -5.00
N LYS A 804 18.29 -12.63 -5.87
CA LYS A 804 17.40 -13.77 -5.68
C LYS A 804 17.65 -14.46 -4.34
N GLY A 805 16.59 -14.64 -3.53
CA GLY A 805 16.66 -15.23 -2.20
C GLY A 805 17.22 -14.32 -1.10
N LYS A 806 17.47 -13.05 -1.38
CA LYS A 806 17.84 -12.03 -0.39
C LYS A 806 16.60 -11.25 0.04
N THR A 807 16.64 -10.73 1.27
CA THR A 807 15.52 -10.01 1.88
C THR A 807 15.90 -8.57 2.22
N ILE A 808 14.87 -7.74 2.46
CA ILE A 808 15.06 -6.34 2.82
C ILE A 808 15.90 -6.17 4.09
N GLY A 809 15.71 -7.06 5.09
CA GLY A 809 16.52 -7.05 6.30
C GLY A 809 18.01 -7.24 6.01
N GLN A 810 18.36 -8.27 5.20
CA GLN A 810 19.75 -8.51 4.78
C GLN A 810 20.32 -7.35 3.95
N GLY A 811 19.44 -6.72 3.12
CA GLY A 811 19.83 -5.53 2.35
C GLY A 811 20.16 -4.34 3.24
N LEU A 812 19.39 -4.10 4.29
CA LEU A 812 19.63 -3.01 5.24
C LEU A 812 20.88 -3.25 6.09
N ASP A 813 21.09 -4.48 6.58
CA ASP A 813 22.29 -4.83 7.34
C ASP A 813 23.55 -4.64 6.49
N GLU A 814 23.49 -4.97 5.20
CA GLU A 814 24.59 -4.75 4.27
C GLU A 814 24.84 -3.26 3.98
N MET A 815 23.77 -2.45 3.83
CA MET A 815 23.90 -0.99 3.69
C MET A 815 24.52 -0.37 4.94
N ASP A 816 24.08 -0.78 6.14
CA ASP A 816 24.65 -0.32 7.41
C ASP A 816 26.14 -0.69 7.50
N ARG A 817 26.55 -1.88 7.05
CA ARG A 817 27.97 -2.30 6.99
C ARG A 817 28.77 -1.41 6.03
N ILE A 818 28.27 -1.19 4.82
CA ILE A 818 28.95 -0.36 3.83
C ILE A 818 29.03 1.10 4.34
N ALA A 819 27.99 1.60 4.98
CA ALA A 819 27.98 2.94 5.57
C ALA A 819 29.05 3.08 6.65
N ALA A 820 29.16 2.12 7.55
CA ALA A 820 30.19 2.12 8.60
C ALA A 820 31.64 2.08 8.04
N GLU A 821 31.84 1.52 6.85
CA GLU A 821 33.14 1.43 6.19
C GLU A 821 33.52 2.67 5.33
N THR A 822 32.53 3.45 4.89
CA THR A 822 32.74 4.52 3.90
C THR A 822 32.41 5.92 4.40
N LEU A 823 31.52 6.05 5.39
CA LEU A 823 31.06 7.35 5.88
C LEU A 823 31.87 7.81 7.08
N GLY A 824 32.21 9.10 7.12
CA GLY A 824 32.82 9.76 8.28
C GLY A 824 31.72 10.25 9.27
N ASP A 825 32.16 10.82 10.39
CA ASP A 825 31.28 11.32 11.46
C ASP A 825 30.40 12.52 11.06
N ASP A 826 30.67 13.16 9.95
CA ASP A 826 29.94 14.30 9.38
C ASP A 826 28.72 13.87 8.55
N PHE A 827 28.57 12.57 8.30
CA PHE A 827 27.41 12.03 7.61
C PHE A 827 26.37 11.50 8.60
N ARG A 828 25.11 11.62 8.21
CA ARG A 828 23.98 10.96 8.87
C ARG A 828 23.31 10.02 7.90
N THR A 829 22.77 8.96 8.43
CA THR A 829 21.99 8.00 7.65
C THR A 829 20.55 7.99 8.10
N ALA A 830 19.64 7.80 7.17
CA ALA A 830 18.21 7.62 7.43
C ALA A 830 17.64 6.56 6.48
N LEU A 831 16.46 6.07 6.80
CA LEU A 831 15.73 5.15 5.95
C LEU A 831 14.52 5.86 5.35
N ALA A 832 14.17 5.49 4.13
CA ALA A 832 12.98 6.00 3.45
C ALA A 832 12.13 4.83 2.91
N GLY A 833 10.88 5.11 2.57
CA GLY A 833 9.97 4.16 1.96
C GLY A 833 9.84 2.83 2.70
N ASP A 834 9.84 1.72 1.95
CA ASP A 834 9.65 0.36 2.49
C ASP A 834 10.71 -0.03 3.53
N SER A 835 11.93 0.51 3.43
CA SER A 835 13.01 0.28 4.40
C SER A 835 12.69 0.84 5.78
N LYS A 836 12.13 2.05 5.84
CA LYS A 836 11.71 2.71 7.08
C LYS A 836 10.55 1.95 7.72
N GLU A 837 9.53 1.62 6.92
CA GLU A 837 8.37 0.87 7.37
C GLU A 837 8.74 -0.53 7.89
N PHE A 838 9.66 -1.22 7.22
CA PHE A 838 10.16 -2.53 7.68
C PHE A 838 10.83 -2.44 9.06
N ARG A 839 11.71 -1.45 9.26
CA ARG A 839 12.44 -1.28 10.53
C ARG A 839 11.48 -0.94 11.69
N GLU A 840 10.53 -0.04 11.45
CA GLU A 840 9.52 0.38 12.44
C GLU A 840 8.54 -0.76 12.76
N SER A 841 8.08 -1.49 11.75
CA SER A 841 7.15 -2.62 11.91
C SER A 841 7.74 -3.75 12.75
N SER A 842 9.01 -4.09 12.53
CA SER A 842 9.67 -5.19 13.25
C SER A 842 9.78 -4.92 14.75
N SER A 843 10.05 -3.69 15.16
CA SER A 843 10.10 -3.31 16.58
C SER A 843 8.73 -3.33 17.25
N SER A 844 7.70 -2.84 16.56
CA SER A 844 6.33 -2.78 17.07
C SER A 844 5.72 -4.17 17.28
N LEU A 845 5.97 -5.11 16.35
CA LEU A 845 5.48 -6.50 16.47
C LEU A 845 6.14 -7.24 17.64
N MET A 846 7.44 -7.04 17.88
CA MET A 846 8.13 -7.64 19.03
C MET A 846 7.54 -7.13 20.36
N PHE A 847 7.25 -5.84 20.44
CA PHE A 847 6.58 -5.26 21.61
C PHE A 847 5.18 -5.87 21.82
N ALA A 848 4.36 -5.96 20.78
CA ALA A 848 3.03 -6.56 20.86
C ALA A 848 3.09 -8.05 21.28
N PHE A 849 4.07 -8.80 20.78
CA PHE A 849 4.30 -10.19 21.15
C PHE A 849 4.62 -10.36 22.65
N LEU A 850 5.54 -9.56 23.17
CA LEU A 850 5.90 -9.62 24.59
C LEU A 850 4.74 -9.17 25.49
N LEU A 851 4.01 -8.14 25.09
CA LEU A 851 2.84 -7.66 25.83
C LEU A 851 1.70 -8.70 25.81
N ALA A 852 1.49 -9.40 24.70
CA ALA A 852 0.51 -10.48 24.61
C ALA A 852 0.83 -11.61 25.60
N ILE A 853 2.09 -12.05 25.65
CA ILE A 853 2.56 -13.07 26.60
C ILE A 853 2.31 -12.62 28.04
N LEU A 854 2.65 -11.38 28.35
CA LEU A 854 2.46 -10.83 29.71
C LEU A 854 0.97 -10.75 30.09
N LEU A 855 0.12 -10.26 29.19
CA LEU A 855 -1.32 -10.16 29.45
C LEU A 855 -1.97 -11.52 29.66
N ILE A 856 -1.62 -12.51 28.81
CA ILE A 856 -2.13 -13.87 28.99
C ILE A 856 -1.71 -14.45 30.33
N TYR A 857 -0.44 -14.30 30.70
CA TYR A 857 0.05 -14.74 31.99
C TYR A 857 -0.73 -14.13 33.15
N LEU A 858 -0.99 -12.82 33.13
CA LEU A 858 -1.72 -12.12 34.17
C LEU A 858 -3.20 -12.54 34.23
N ILE A 859 -3.85 -12.71 33.08
CA ILE A 859 -5.24 -13.18 33.02
C ILE A 859 -5.36 -14.60 33.56
N LEU A 860 -4.46 -15.50 33.16
CA LEU A 860 -4.43 -16.86 33.67
C LEU A 860 -4.12 -16.91 35.19
N ALA A 861 -3.22 -16.04 35.66
CA ALA A 861 -2.91 -15.96 37.09
C ALA A 861 -4.14 -15.52 37.93
N ALA A 862 -4.90 -14.55 37.41
CA ALA A 862 -6.15 -14.12 38.01
C ALA A 862 -7.24 -15.21 37.96
N GLN A 863 -7.33 -15.95 36.84
CA GLN A 863 -8.30 -17.03 36.68
C GLN A 863 -8.06 -18.21 37.60
N PHE A 864 -6.81 -18.67 37.73
CA PHE A 864 -6.45 -19.85 38.51
C PHE A 864 -6.14 -19.51 39.93
N GLU A 865 -6.20 -18.22 40.33
CA GLU A 865 -5.74 -17.77 41.67
C GLU A 865 -4.37 -18.37 42.06
N SER A 866 -3.47 -18.44 41.05
CA SER A 866 -2.17 -19.10 41.13
C SER A 866 -1.17 -18.47 40.19
N PHE A 867 0.03 -18.15 40.62
CA PHE A 867 1.13 -17.73 39.77
C PHE A 867 1.91 -18.90 39.16
N LYS A 868 1.68 -20.14 39.60
CA LYS A 868 2.39 -21.33 39.10
C LYS A 868 1.67 -22.02 37.94
N ASP A 869 0.35 -22.13 38.01
CA ASP A 869 -0.44 -22.82 36.99
C ASP A 869 -0.35 -22.14 35.62
N PRO A 870 -0.36 -20.78 35.50
CA PRO A 870 -0.10 -20.12 34.24
C PRO A 870 1.24 -20.45 33.60
N LEU A 871 2.30 -20.65 34.39
CA LEU A 871 3.61 -21.03 33.86
C LEU A 871 3.57 -22.38 33.16
N VAL A 872 2.79 -23.33 33.71
CA VAL A 872 2.60 -24.65 33.08
C VAL A 872 1.93 -24.49 31.71
N ILE A 873 0.91 -23.62 31.61
CA ILE A 873 0.16 -23.36 30.36
C ILE A 873 1.04 -22.63 29.37
N MET A 874 1.78 -21.61 29.78
CA MET A 874 2.62 -20.80 28.91
C MET A 874 3.78 -21.57 28.26
N LEU A 875 4.18 -22.72 28.83
CA LEU A 875 5.17 -23.60 28.21
C LEU A 875 4.67 -24.22 26.89
N THR A 876 3.38 -24.19 26.60
CA THR A 876 2.84 -24.60 25.29
C THR A 876 3.21 -23.63 24.17
N VAL A 877 3.48 -22.35 24.50
CA VAL A 877 3.80 -21.29 23.53
C VAL A 877 5.12 -21.57 22.77
N PRO A 878 6.26 -21.84 23.44
CA PRO A 878 7.49 -22.22 22.73
C PRO A 878 7.32 -23.44 21.81
N LEU A 879 6.49 -24.42 22.21
CA LEU A 879 6.23 -25.60 21.38
C LEU A 879 5.52 -25.23 20.06
N ALA A 880 4.57 -24.32 20.15
CA ALA A 880 3.83 -23.85 19.00
C ALA A 880 4.72 -23.01 18.06
N ILE A 881 5.52 -22.12 18.60
CA ILE A 881 6.45 -21.29 17.81
C ILE A 881 7.47 -22.16 17.11
N ALA A 882 8.05 -23.15 17.78
CA ALA A 882 8.97 -24.09 17.16
C ALA A 882 8.30 -24.84 16.00
N GLY A 883 7.06 -25.32 16.20
CA GLY A 883 6.26 -25.95 15.16
C GLY A 883 6.00 -25.05 13.96
N ALA A 884 5.60 -23.81 14.19
CA ALA A 884 5.39 -22.82 13.14
C ALA A 884 6.66 -22.60 12.33
N LEU A 885 7.79 -22.34 12.99
CA LEU A 885 9.07 -22.10 12.31
C LEU A 885 9.57 -23.32 11.52
N VAL A 886 9.38 -24.54 12.04
CA VAL A 886 9.75 -25.78 11.33
C VAL A 886 8.94 -25.92 10.03
N PHE A 887 7.61 -25.70 10.10
CA PHE A 887 6.76 -25.81 8.92
C PHE A 887 7.03 -24.68 7.92
N MET A 888 7.30 -23.46 8.39
CA MET A 888 7.72 -22.35 7.54
C MET A 888 9.03 -22.66 6.82
N ALA A 889 10.04 -23.14 7.53
CA ALA A 889 11.33 -23.51 6.95
C ALA A 889 11.19 -24.66 5.93
N ALA A 890 10.39 -25.68 6.25
CA ALA A 890 10.15 -26.82 5.37
C ALA A 890 9.44 -26.45 4.06
N ASN A 891 8.60 -25.41 4.10
CA ASN A 891 7.86 -24.93 2.94
C ASN A 891 8.50 -23.67 2.29
N GLY A 892 9.72 -23.30 2.68
CA GLY A 892 10.43 -22.15 2.10
C GLY A 892 9.75 -20.80 2.33
N GLN A 893 8.96 -20.68 3.40
CA GLN A 893 8.27 -19.43 3.75
C GLN A 893 9.21 -18.45 4.47
N THR A 894 8.97 -17.16 4.29
CA THR A 894 9.72 -16.09 4.92
C THR A 894 9.07 -15.63 6.22
N MET A 895 9.88 -15.00 7.09
CA MET A 895 9.36 -14.28 8.24
C MET A 895 8.83 -12.93 7.77
N ASN A 896 7.53 -12.81 7.66
CA ASN A 896 6.83 -11.62 7.19
C ASN A 896 5.68 -11.24 8.14
N ILE A 897 5.04 -10.11 7.91
CA ILE A 897 3.96 -9.62 8.76
C ILE A 897 2.85 -10.67 8.94
N PHE A 898 2.46 -11.40 7.88
CA PHE A 898 1.41 -12.42 7.95
C PHE A 898 1.82 -13.62 8.82
N SER A 899 3.03 -14.14 8.62
CA SER A 899 3.55 -15.27 9.42
C SER A 899 3.76 -14.88 10.88
N GLN A 900 4.24 -13.65 11.16
CA GLN A 900 4.42 -13.16 12.53
C GLN A 900 3.09 -13.02 13.27
N ILE A 901 2.03 -12.54 12.62
CA ILE A 901 0.69 -12.51 13.21
C ILE A 901 0.13 -13.90 13.40
N GLY A 902 0.38 -14.82 12.46
CA GLY A 902 0.07 -16.24 12.67
C GLY A 902 0.73 -16.79 13.93
N ILE A 903 1.98 -16.46 14.19
CA ILE A 903 2.70 -16.84 15.41
C ILE A 903 2.09 -16.19 16.66
N ILE A 904 1.73 -14.91 16.61
CA ILE A 904 1.04 -14.25 17.74
C ILE A 904 -0.29 -14.94 18.02
N MET A 905 -1.07 -15.25 17.00
CA MET A 905 -2.35 -15.93 17.14
C MET A 905 -2.22 -17.31 17.79
N LEU A 906 -1.14 -18.04 17.49
CA LEU A 906 -0.87 -19.36 18.09
C LEU A 906 -0.80 -19.30 19.63
N ILE A 907 -0.33 -18.19 20.22
CA ILE A 907 -0.22 -18.06 21.67
C ILE A 907 -1.61 -18.28 22.32
N GLY A 908 -2.64 -17.66 21.79
CA GLY A 908 -4.01 -17.82 22.29
C GLY A 908 -4.63 -19.18 21.99
N LEU A 909 -4.41 -19.70 20.77
CA LEU A 909 -4.94 -20.98 20.32
C LEU A 909 -4.44 -22.15 21.14
N VAL A 910 -3.14 -22.16 21.39
CA VAL A 910 -2.47 -23.28 22.06
C VAL A 910 -2.66 -23.22 23.57
N ALA A 911 -2.69 -22.04 24.16
CA ALA A 911 -2.96 -21.87 25.58
C ALA A 911 -4.30 -22.52 26.00
N LYS A 912 -5.31 -22.51 25.14
CA LYS A 912 -6.63 -23.13 25.39
C LYS A 912 -6.55 -24.59 25.74
N ASN A 913 -5.72 -25.37 25.03
CA ASN A 913 -5.55 -26.80 25.31
C ASN A 913 -4.94 -27.03 26.71
N GLY A 914 -3.96 -26.19 27.08
CA GLY A 914 -3.35 -26.21 28.41
C GLY A 914 -4.34 -25.80 29.52
N ILE A 915 -5.15 -24.77 29.28
CA ILE A 915 -6.18 -24.29 30.21
C ILE A 915 -7.14 -25.43 30.53
N LEU A 916 -7.68 -26.11 29.54
CA LEU A 916 -8.64 -27.18 29.72
C LEU A 916 -8.07 -28.37 30.54
N ILE A 917 -6.81 -28.75 30.32
CA ILE A 917 -6.17 -29.84 31.10
C ILE A 917 -5.96 -29.43 32.56
N VAL A 918 -5.40 -28.21 32.76
CA VAL A 918 -5.05 -27.71 34.08
C VAL A 918 -6.30 -27.45 34.92
N GLU A 919 -7.34 -26.83 34.34
CA GLU A 919 -8.62 -26.57 35.03
C GLU A 919 -9.27 -27.87 35.53
N PHE A 920 -9.37 -28.89 34.66
CA PHE A 920 -9.93 -30.18 35.05
C PHE A 920 -9.07 -30.91 36.10
N ALA A 921 -7.73 -30.79 35.99
CA ALA A 921 -6.85 -31.37 37.00
C ALA A 921 -7.04 -30.69 38.35
N ASN A 922 -7.21 -29.37 38.38
CA ASN A 922 -7.49 -28.60 39.60
C ASN A 922 -8.85 -29.00 40.23
N GLN A 923 -9.92 -29.11 39.42
CA GLN A 923 -11.24 -29.57 39.88
C GLN A 923 -11.19 -30.98 40.46
N LYS A 924 -10.38 -31.90 39.88
CA LYS A 924 -10.19 -33.26 40.39
C LYS A 924 -9.42 -33.30 41.73
N GLN A 925 -8.40 -32.44 41.87
CA GLN A 925 -7.70 -32.30 43.16
C GLN A 925 -8.61 -31.74 44.24
N GLU A 926 -9.46 -30.75 43.93
CA GLU A 926 -10.45 -30.20 44.88
C GLU A 926 -11.50 -31.25 45.29
N ALA A 927 -11.75 -32.23 44.43
CA ALA A 927 -12.59 -33.40 44.76
C ALA A 927 -11.84 -34.49 45.56
N GLY A 928 -10.56 -34.24 45.96
CA GLY A 928 -9.79 -35.12 46.85
C GLY A 928 -8.90 -36.17 46.14
N ILE A 929 -8.72 -36.09 44.84
CA ILE A 929 -7.86 -37.01 44.08
C ILE A 929 -6.39 -36.54 44.15
N ASP A 930 -5.47 -37.46 44.32
CA ASP A 930 -4.04 -37.17 44.34
C ASP A 930 -3.57 -36.50 43.03
N LYS A 931 -2.62 -35.57 43.14
CA LYS A 931 -2.14 -34.71 42.05
C LYS A 931 -1.76 -35.47 40.74
N LEU A 932 -1.04 -36.61 40.89
CA LEU A 932 -0.63 -37.39 39.72
C LEU A 932 -1.81 -38.12 39.05
N HIS A 933 -2.70 -38.70 39.85
CA HIS A 933 -3.90 -39.33 39.33
C HIS A 933 -4.90 -38.31 38.78
N ALA A 934 -5.03 -37.15 39.43
CA ALA A 934 -5.88 -36.05 39.00
C ALA A 934 -5.49 -35.56 37.59
N ILE A 935 -4.19 -35.35 37.32
CA ILE A 935 -3.73 -34.88 35.98
C ILE A 935 -3.82 -35.99 34.92
N GLU A 936 -3.57 -37.30 35.28
CA GLU A 936 -3.73 -38.39 34.40
C GLU A 936 -5.19 -38.56 33.94
N GLU A 937 -6.14 -38.57 34.89
CA GLU A 937 -7.56 -38.68 34.61
C GLU A 937 -8.07 -37.47 33.81
N ALA A 938 -7.66 -36.24 34.18
CA ALA A 938 -8.05 -35.02 33.49
C ALA A 938 -7.58 -35.06 32.00
N SER A 939 -6.33 -35.48 31.78
CA SER A 939 -5.77 -35.56 30.43
C SER A 939 -6.50 -36.60 29.55
N LEU A 940 -6.87 -37.77 30.15
CA LEU A 940 -7.63 -38.79 29.46
C LEU A 940 -9.06 -38.34 29.11
N GLN A 941 -9.75 -37.68 30.03
CA GLN A 941 -11.10 -37.18 29.80
C GLN A 941 -11.13 -36.05 28.74
N ARG A 942 -10.06 -35.26 28.67
CA ARG A 942 -9.96 -34.13 27.77
C ARG A 942 -9.28 -34.44 26.42
N LEU A 943 -8.75 -35.66 26.23
CA LEU A 943 -8.10 -36.06 24.97
C LEU A 943 -8.98 -35.85 23.76
N ARG A 944 -10.20 -36.40 23.81
CA ARG A 944 -11.15 -36.34 22.69
C ARG A 944 -11.60 -34.90 22.38
N PRO A 945 -12.05 -34.08 23.34
CA PRO A 945 -12.34 -32.65 23.09
C PRO A 945 -11.16 -31.88 22.50
N ILE A 946 -9.96 -32.03 23.05
CA ILE A 946 -8.74 -31.33 22.57
C ILE A 946 -8.41 -31.74 21.14
N LEU A 947 -8.42 -33.03 20.83
CA LEU A 947 -8.17 -33.49 19.46
C LEU A 947 -9.24 -33.02 18.47
N MET A 948 -10.52 -32.99 18.91
CA MET A 948 -11.63 -32.53 18.07
C MET A 948 -11.51 -31.04 17.75
N THR A 949 -11.26 -30.20 18.76
CA THR A 949 -11.11 -28.76 18.55
C THR A 949 -9.86 -28.42 17.77
N SER A 950 -8.71 -29.04 18.09
CA SER A 950 -7.47 -28.83 17.33
C SER A 950 -7.60 -29.32 15.88
N ALA A 951 -8.23 -30.46 15.62
CA ALA A 951 -8.48 -30.94 14.27
C ALA A 951 -9.45 -30.04 13.50
N SER A 952 -10.50 -29.53 14.15
CA SER A 952 -11.42 -28.56 13.55
C SER A 952 -10.70 -27.29 13.14
N THR A 953 -9.84 -26.74 14.01
CA THR A 953 -9.05 -25.54 13.71
C THR A 953 -8.03 -25.79 12.60
N ILE A 954 -7.25 -26.88 12.69
CA ILE A 954 -6.24 -27.25 11.68
C ILE A 954 -6.88 -27.43 10.30
N LEU A 955 -7.97 -28.20 10.20
CA LEU A 955 -8.63 -28.47 8.92
C LEU A 955 -9.46 -27.27 8.43
N GLY A 956 -9.99 -26.46 9.35
CA GLY A 956 -10.61 -25.18 9.00
C GLY A 956 -9.63 -24.17 8.40
N LEU A 957 -8.35 -24.26 8.77
CA LEU A 957 -7.28 -23.42 8.24
C LEU A 957 -6.50 -24.05 7.08
N LEU A 958 -6.73 -25.32 6.81
CA LEU A 958 -6.02 -26.04 5.73
C LEU A 958 -6.20 -25.39 4.35
N PRO A 959 -7.38 -24.89 3.95
CA PRO A 959 -7.53 -24.22 2.67
C PRO A 959 -6.62 -22.99 2.52
N LEU A 960 -6.25 -22.31 3.61
CA LEU A 960 -5.30 -21.19 3.57
C LEU A 960 -3.88 -21.65 3.19
N THR A 961 -3.48 -22.87 3.57
CA THR A 961 -2.12 -23.38 3.30
C THR A 961 -1.91 -23.79 1.85
N VAL A 962 -3.00 -24.07 1.13
CA VAL A 962 -3.02 -24.49 -0.27
C VAL A 962 -3.75 -23.49 -1.15
N ALA A 963 -3.91 -22.26 -0.68
CA ALA A 963 -4.59 -21.20 -1.40
C ALA A 963 -3.94 -20.98 -2.78
N THR A 964 -4.76 -20.73 -3.78
CA THR A 964 -4.36 -20.41 -5.15
C THR A 964 -4.98 -19.09 -5.55
N GLY A 965 -4.58 -18.51 -6.69
CA GLY A 965 -5.16 -17.26 -7.18
C GLY A 965 -4.53 -16.00 -6.63
N GLU A 966 -5.22 -14.89 -6.81
CA GLU A 966 -4.73 -13.57 -6.44
C GLU A 966 -4.70 -13.37 -4.91
N GLY A 967 -3.61 -12.82 -4.38
CA GLY A 967 -3.42 -12.61 -2.94
C GLY A 967 -3.15 -13.90 -2.14
N ALA A 968 -2.72 -14.98 -2.79
CA ALA A 968 -2.52 -16.28 -2.13
C ALA A 968 -1.30 -16.33 -1.21
N ASN A 969 -0.19 -15.66 -1.54
CA ASN A 969 1.09 -15.82 -0.85
C ASN A 969 1.04 -15.38 0.61
N GLY A 970 0.38 -14.27 0.92
CA GLY A 970 0.18 -13.83 2.30
C GLY A 970 -0.68 -14.80 3.12
N ARG A 971 -1.74 -15.36 2.50
CA ARG A 971 -2.61 -16.37 3.11
C ARG A 971 -1.87 -17.67 3.41
N ILE A 972 -1.06 -18.14 2.47
CA ILE A 972 -0.22 -19.33 2.61
C ILE A 972 0.77 -19.17 3.76
N ALA A 973 1.49 -18.05 3.83
CA ALA A 973 2.47 -17.80 4.88
C ALA A 973 1.85 -17.85 6.28
N MET A 974 0.69 -17.21 6.48
CA MET A 974 -0.05 -17.28 7.74
C MET A 974 -0.60 -18.68 8.00
N GLY A 975 -1.24 -19.29 7.02
CA GLY A 975 -1.82 -20.63 7.14
C GLY A 975 -0.80 -21.69 7.57
N ILE A 976 0.37 -21.71 6.92
CA ILE A 976 1.47 -22.66 7.25
C ILE A 976 1.99 -22.41 8.66
N ALA A 977 2.19 -21.16 9.08
CA ALA A 977 2.65 -20.85 10.42
C ALA A 977 1.66 -21.37 11.48
N VAL A 978 0.35 -21.10 11.30
CA VAL A 978 -0.67 -21.48 12.28
C VAL A 978 -0.91 -22.98 12.28
N VAL A 979 -1.08 -23.61 11.13
CA VAL A 979 -1.31 -25.06 11.03
C VAL A 979 -0.10 -25.83 11.57
N GLY A 980 1.12 -25.45 11.16
CA GLY A 980 2.36 -26.09 11.64
C GLY A 980 2.53 -25.96 13.15
N GLY A 981 2.30 -24.77 13.69
CA GLY A 981 2.33 -24.52 15.13
C GLY A 981 1.29 -25.34 15.91
N MET A 982 0.05 -25.38 15.39
CA MET A 982 -1.05 -26.15 15.99
C MET A 982 -0.79 -27.66 15.99
N VAL A 983 -0.30 -28.23 14.88
CA VAL A 983 -0.01 -29.68 14.78
C VAL A 983 1.05 -30.08 15.82
N VAL A 984 2.19 -29.39 15.84
CA VAL A 984 3.30 -29.73 16.73
C VAL A 984 2.91 -29.49 18.19
N SER A 985 2.30 -28.35 18.48
CA SER A 985 1.92 -28.01 19.84
C SER A 985 0.84 -28.94 20.40
N THR A 986 -0.19 -29.30 19.62
CA THR A 986 -1.25 -30.20 20.11
C THR A 986 -0.68 -31.54 20.52
N LEU A 987 0.22 -32.12 19.70
CA LEU A 987 0.86 -33.39 19.99
C LEU A 987 1.74 -33.31 21.26
N LEU A 988 2.54 -32.26 21.38
CA LEU A 988 3.48 -32.13 22.51
C LEU A 988 2.77 -31.69 23.80
N THR A 989 1.75 -30.84 23.73
CA THR A 989 0.98 -30.34 24.87
C THR A 989 0.33 -31.48 25.65
N LEU A 990 -0.18 -32.51 24.96
CA LEU A 990 -0.80 -33.69 25.58
C LEU A 990 0.14 -34.47 26.52
N TYR A 991 1.45 -34.33 26.34
CA TYR A 991 2.46 -34.99 27.20
C TYR A 991 3.19 -34.00 28.12
N ILE A 992 3.56 -32.84 27.62
CA ILE A 992 4.39 -31.87 28.35
C ILE A 992 3.61 -31.18 29.47
N VAL A 993 2.37 -30.74 29.20
CA VAL A 993 1.54 -30.08 30.22
C VAL A 993 1.30 -30.98 31.41
N PRO A 994 0.87 -32.26 31.26
CA PRO A 994 0.73 -33.18 32.40
C PRO A 994 2.02 -33.39 33.20
N ALA A 995 3.15 -33.52 32.48
CA ALA A 995 4.45 -33.74 33.12
C ALA A 995 4.89 -32.51 33.95
N ILE A 996 4.82 -31.31 33.37
CA ILE A 996 5.22 -30.08 34.06
C ILE A 996 4.25 -29.73 35.19
N TYR A 997 2.93 -29.91 34.97
CA TYR A 997 1.94 -29.77 36.06
C TYR A 997 2.32 -30.58 37.27
N SER A 998 2.75 -31.82 37.11
CA SER A 998 3.18 -32.67 38.23
C SER A 998 4.36 -32.11 39.01
N TYR A 999 5.24 -31.27 38.38
CA TYR A 999 6.36 -30.61 39.07
C TYR A 999 5.97 -29.27 39.70
N VAL A 1000 5.32 -28.40 38.93
CA VAL A 1000 5.19 -26.96 39.24
C VAL A 1000 3.90 -26.63 39.98
N SER A 1001 2.77 -27.25 39.63
CA SER A 1001 1.47 -26.92 40.22
C SER A 1001 1.41 -27.19 41.70
N THR A 1002 0.59 -26.44 42.42
CA THR A 1002 0.39 -26.59 43.87
C THR A 1002 -0.51 -27.78 44.15
N ASP A 1003 -0.18 -28.58 45.16
CA ASP A 1003 -1.02 -29.70 45.63
C ASP A 1003 -2.22 -29.15 46.38
N ARG A 1004 -3.42 -29.26 45.79
CA ARG A 1004 -4.70 -28.81 46.36
C ARG A 1004 -5.45 -29.93 47.09
N SER A 1005 -5.00 -31.18 46.98
CA SER A 1005 -5.65 -32.32 47.61
C SER A 1005 -5.54 -32.31 49.13
N LYS A 1006 -4.62 -31.46 49.67
CA LYS A 1006 -4.37 -31.29 51.10
C LYS A 1006 -5.02 -30.06 51.74
N LYS A 1007 -5.78 -29.28 50.98
CA LYS A 1007 -6.62 -28.20 51.47
C LYS A 1007 -8.07 -28.68 51.62
#